data_f329a56e19b7b55a4b9efec981fdaaee
#
_entry.id   f329a56e19b7b55a4b9efec981fdaaee
#
_cell.length_a   1.000
_cell.length_b   1.000
_cell.length_c   1.000
_cell.angle_alpha   90.00
_cell.angle_beta   90.00
_cell.angle_gamma   90.00
#
_symmetry.space_group_name_H-M   'P 1'
#
loop_
_entity.id
_entity.type
_entity.pdbx_description
1 polymer ?
#
loop_
_entity_poly.entity_id
_entity_poly.type
_entity_poly.pdbx_seq_one_letter_code
_entity_poly.pdbx_strand_id
1 'polypeptide(L)'
;MLFPLLSKLASVIVVALVIHMIGAVYGSSAESDHLALLEIKSKITDDPQGALTSWNDSLPFCQWTGVTCGRRHQRVTMLKLRGLGLVGSLSPYIGNMSFLGYIYLGSNQLHGSIPPEISHLHRLRSVSLSNNSFSGEIPANMFNCSKLSFIKLRFNKLSGKIPNAFSSKSMITVLALGRNHLIGGIPPSVGNLTSLEELTLGDNQLEGSIPDSFIQLKNLRKIGLGLNSLVGAFPSFMFNLSRIEILSFTGNQLQGSLPSNLCLSQPHLTLIELGGNHFNGFLPPSISNCSDVEILDFCFNYLKGEIGIDFGRLQHLRGLSLADNNFGSKNLDDMIFFSSLSNCTNLEMMDIGDNQLGGVLPYSFGNFSSKLSFLRMAFNYLSGNIPSSIRNLLGLTTINLNGNRFTGMIPESIGKLQNLQKLYLYDNHFSGVIPRSIGNLSLLTKVTLAENSLEGSIPSTIGSWKNVIVLDLHGNKLSGSVPKELFQLSPLSIGLDLSQNNLSGVLPQEIGNLKLLGILDFSMNRFTGNIPSYLQQIPLKHLNLSYNNFEGEVPVKGVFANTSAISIIGNAKLCGGILDLHLPRCTGKANDDKRRTRKPSIRVIVAVSLCSTVAGLGLLSFVLFYCCIKKKRDKPSELRLAESFEKISYGRLFKATEGFSTENLIGIGSFASVYKGVFDENGFTMAIKVLNLQRRGGFKSFMAECEALRNIRHRNLVKVITACSSIDFQGNDFKALVYDFMPNGNLESWLHSVDRTLDLVQRISIIKDVACALDYLHCRCGNVIVHCDLKPSNILLDADMVAHVGDFGLAKILSLEEGSYANASSSSIIRGTVGYAPPEYGLGNEVSTSGDMYSYGILLLEMLTVKKPVDPMFEGGLGLHSYARRALADGCVLKIVDPVLLSEDVNENCLISLVKVGVQCSNESPQDRMDIGTVIHELFGTPFANRS
;
A
#
# COMPACT_ATOMS: atom_id res chain seq x y z
N MET A 1 28.90 -78.22 37.13
CA MET A 1 28.34 -76.94 37.62
C MET A 1 28.81 -75.69 36.77
N LEU A 2 29.65 -75.90 35.75
CA LEU A 2 30.16 -74.75 34.93
C LEU A 2 29.28 -74.41 33.71
N PHE A 3 28.54 -75.33 33.15
CA PHE A 3 27.75 -75.13 31.89
C PHE A 3 26.58 -74.17 32.01
N PRO A 4 25.75 -74.11 33.08
CA PRO A 4 24.64 -73.17 33.18
C PRO A 4 25.11 -71.69 33.46
N LEU A 5 26.32 -71.47 33.99
CA LEU A 5 26.86 -70.15 34.18
C LEU A 5 27.34 -69.54 32.87
N LEU A 6 27.98 -70.29 32.01
CA LEU A 6 28.44 -69.83 30.70
C LEU A 6 27.27 -69.51 29.75
N SER A 7 26.15 -70.26 29.81
CA SER A 7 24.96 -69.92 28.99
C SER A 7 24.24 -68.63 29.43
N LYS A 8 24.22 -68.35 30.71
CA LYS A 8 23.69 -67.10 31.27
C LYS A 8 24.58 -65.88 30.94
N LEU A 9 25.91 -66.09 31.02
CA LEU A 9 26.86 -65.06 30.64
C LEU A 9 26.77 -64.73 29.13
N ALA A 10 26.70 -65.75 28.27
CA ALA A 10 26.48 -65.54 26.86
C ALA A 10 25.15 -64.83 26.52
N SER A 11 24.07 -65.17 27.21
CA SER A 11 22.78 -64.46 27.03
C SER A 11 22.86 -62.99 27.49
N VAL A 12 23.58 -62.68 28.59
CA VAL A 12 23.76 -61.31 29.03
C VAL A 12 24.63 -60.51 28.07
N ILE A 13 25.68 -61.15 27.53
CA ILE A 13 26.55 -60.48 26.52
C ILE A 13 25.76 -60.23 25.21
N VAL A 14 24.96 -61.21 24.76
CA VAL A 14 24.11 -61.02 23.55
C VAL A 14 23.06 -59.93 23.79
N VAL A 15 22.42 -59.88 24.93
CA VAL A 15 21.46 -58.80 25.28
C VAL A 15 22.18 -57.44 25.38
N ALA A 16 23.37 -57.39 26.01
CA ALA A 16 24.16 -56.18 26.06
C ALA A 16 24.65 -55.69 24.69
N LEU A 17 25.05 -56.63 23.81
CA LEU A 17 25.39 -56.35 22.41
C LEU A 17 24.17 -55.89 21.61
N VAL A 18 23.04 -56.51 21.79
CA VAL A 18 21.76 -56.09 21.12
C VAL A 18 21.32 -54.69 21.61
N ILE A 19 21.42 -54.42 22.93
CA ILE A 19 21.15 -53.09 23.50
C ILE A 19 22.15 -52.07 22.98
N HIS A 20 23.43 -52.44 22.88
CA HIS A 20 24.47 -51.55 22.31
C HIS A 20 24.27 -51.31 20.81
N MET A 21 23.91 -52.33 20.05
CA MET A 21 23.54 -52.24 18.61
C MET A 21 22.25 -51.40 18.42
N ILE A 22 21.24 -51.58 19.27
CA ILE A 22 20.04 -50.72 19.24
C ILE A 22 20.38 -49.28 19.64
N GLY A 23 21.20 -49.06 20.67
CA GLY A 23 21.68 -47.75 21.08
C GLY A 23 22.51 -47.07 19.99
N ALA A 24 23.39 -47.80 19.31
CA ALA A 24 24.19 -47.27 18.18
C ALA A 24 23.33 -46.92 16.96
N VAL A 25 22.30 -47.74 16.65
CA VAL A 25 21.35 -47.46 15.57
C VAL A 25 20.45 -46.26 15.88
N TYR A 26 20.03 -46.08 17.13
CA TYR A 26 19.26 -44.89 17.53
C TYR A 26 20.13 -43.65 17.71
N GLY A 27 21.36 -43.75 18.20
CA GLY A 27 22.33 -42.63 18.27
C GLY A 27 22.73 -42.12 16.91
N SER A 28 23.06 -43.01 15.97
CA SER A 28 23.46 -42.66 14.60
C SER A 28 22.35 -41.92 13.82
N SER A 29 21.09 -42.18 14.15
CA SER A 29 19.96 -41.58 13.43
C SER A 29 19.58 -40.17 13.91
N ALA A 30 19.71 -39.85 15.20
CA ALA A 30 19.50 -38.46 15.70
C ALA A 30 20.69 -37.56 15.32
N GLU A 31 21.89 -38.08 15.30
CA GLU A 31 23.09 -37.40 14.83
C GLU A 31 23.02 -37.02 13.35
N SER A 32 22.35 -37.83 12.52
CA SER A 32 22.14 -37.50 11.12
C SER A 32 21.21 -36.27 10.92
N ASP A 33 20.20 -36.10 11.77
CA ASP A 33 19.32 -34.93 11.75
C ASP A 33 20.09 -33.66 12.21
N HIS A 34 20.91 -33.77 13.25
CA HIS A 34 21.76 -32.69 13.74
C HIS A 34 22.73 -32.19 12.67
N LEU A 35 23.48 -33.12 12.04
CA LEU A 35 24.38 -32.80 10.94
C LEU A 35 23.66 -32.17 9.76
N ALA A 36 22.47 -32.69 9.39
CA ALA A 36 21.68 -32.13 8.32
C ALA A 36 21.21 -30.70 8.61
N LEU A 37 20.85 -30.38 9.85
CA LEU A 37 20.50 -29.03 10.26
C LEU A 37 21.71 -28.08 10.20
N LEU A 38 22.90 -28.51 10.66
CA LEU A 38 24.13 -27.73 10.56
C LEU A 38 24.51 -27.46 9.09
N GLU A 39 24.34 -28.45 8.23
CA GLU A 39 24.57 -28.28 6.79
C GLU A 39 23.55 -27.34 6.14
N ILE A 40 22.29 -27.32 6.61
CA ILE A 40 21.32 -26.31 6.19
C ILE A 40 21.78 -24.93 6.66
N LYS A 41 22.21 -24.79 7.92
CA LYS A 41 22.73 -23.53 8.46
C LYS A 41 23.93 -23.03 7.66
N SER A 42 24.87 -23.90 7.28
CA SER A 42 26.07 -23.55 6.53
C SER A 42 25.76 -22.93 5.14
N LYS A 43 24.58 -23.28 4.56
CA LYS A 43 24.13 -22.75 3.27
C LYS A 43 23.35 -21.43 3.39
N ILE A 44 23.04 -20.99 4.61
CA ILE A 44 22.46 -19.68 4.87
C ILE A 44 23.58 -18.66 4.98
N THR A 45 23.58 -17.69 4.10
CA THR A 45 24.61 -16.64 3.98
C THR A 45 24.28 -15.39 4.75
N ASP A 46 22.98 -15.15 5.03
CA ASP A 46 22.52 -14.03 5.83
C ASP A 46 21.29 -14.43 6.65
N ASP A 47 21.30 -14.08 7.92
CA ASP A 47 20.24 -14.32 8.90
C ASP A 47 19.93 -13.02 9.66
N PRO A 48 19.19 -12.11 9.03
CA PRO A 48 19.00 -10.75 9.55
C PRO A 48 18.21 -10.69 10.86
N GLN A 49 17.50 -11.76 11.22
CA GLN A 49 16.75 -11.84 12.47
C GLN A 49 17.45 -12.69 13.54
N GLY A 50 18.63 -13.22 13.26
CA GLY A 50 19.37 -14.08 14.17
C GLY A 50 18.64 -15.38 14.52
N ALA A 51 17.74 -15.85 13.68
CA ALA A 51 16.91 -17.03 13.96
C ALA A 51 17.74 -18.31 14.13
N LEU A 52 18.87 -18.39 13.43
CA LEU A 52 19.77 -19.54 13.47
C LEU A 52 20.88 -19.39 14.53
N THR A 53 20.87 -18.39 15.36
CA THR A 53 21.82 -18.21 16.47
C THR A 53 21.70 -19.33 17.50
N SER A 54 20.47 -19.83 17.71
CA SER A 54 20.20 -20.99 18.57
C SER A 54 20.72 -22.32 18.04
N TRP A 55 21.12 -22.38 16.74
CA TRP A 55 21.60 -23.60 16.08
C TRP A 55 23.09 -23.80 16.37
N ASN A 56 23.38 -24.19 17.59
CA ASN A 56 24.73 -24.44 18.08
C ASN A 56 24.72 -25.56 19.13
N ASP A 57 25.88 -26.08 19.48
CA ASP A 57 26.03 -27.22 20.37
C ASP A 57 25.70 -26.94 21.86
N SER A 58 25.41 -25.68 22.22
CA SER A 58 25.01 -25.32 23.56
C SER A 58 23.59 -25.73 23.91
N LEU A 59 22.75 -25.96 22.88
CA LEU A 59 21.36 -26.40 23.02
C LEU A 59 21.10 -27.67 22.21
N PRO A 60 20.25 -28.58 22.72
CA PRO A 60 19.78 -29.69 21.91
C PRO A 60 19.06 -29.20 20.64
N PHE A 61 19.34 -29.78 19.48
CA PHE A 61 18.77 -29.33 18.20
C PHE A 61 17.23 -29.31 18.15
N CYS A 62 16.57 -30.09 19.00
CA CYS A 62 15.11 -30.06 19.16
C CYS A 62 14.57 -28.78 19.83
N GLN A 63 15.47 -27.98 20.41
CA GLN A 63 15.16 -26.64 20.96
C GLN A 63 15.58 -25.49 20.05
N TRP A 64 16.20 -25.81 18.91
CA TRP A 64 16.60 -24.81 17.95
C TRP A 64 15.39 -24.12 17.30
N THR A 65 15.51 -22.84 17.08
CA THR A 65 14.46 -22.04 16.45
C THR A 65 13.99 -22.67 15.14
N GLY A 66 12.69 -22.90 15.03
CA GLY A 66 12.07 -23.49 13.84
C GLY A 66 12.21 -24.99 13.69
N VAL A 67 12.87 -25.69 14.61
CA VAL A 67 13.01 -27.14 14.61
C VAL A 67 11.99 -27.76 15.58
N THR A 68 11.24 -28.75 15.12
CA THR A 68 10.31 -29.52 15.96
C THR A 68 10.63 -31.00 15.86
N CYS A 69 10.78 -31.66 16.99
CA CYS A 69 11.06 -33.09 17.08
C CYS A 69 9.82 -33.91 17.54
N GLY A 70 9.81 -35.17 17.17
CA GLY A 70 8.82 -36.13 17.66
C GLY A 70 9.08 -36.53 19.12
N ARG A 71 8.05 -36.50 19.96
CA ARG A 71 8.15 -36.73 21.41
C ARG A 71 8.79 -38.06 21.80
N ARG A 72 8.61 -39.13 21.00
CA ARG A 72 9.09 -40.50 21.32
C ARG A 72 10.51 -40.76 20.83
N HIS A 73 10.92 -40.17 19.72
CA HIS A 73 12.17 -40.58 19.05
C HIS A 73 13.16 -39.43 18.84
N GLN A 74 12.83 -38.21 19.30
CA GLN A 74 13.71 -37.03 19.24
C GLN A 74 14.29 -36.76 17.83
N ARG A 75 13.57 -37.16 16.77
CA ARG A 75 13.88 -36.95 15.38
C ARG A 75 13.13 -35.74 14.85
N VAL A 76 13.73 -34.94 13.97
CA VAL A 76 13.12 -33.78 13.36
C VAL A 76 11.89 -34.17 12.54
N THR A 77 10.74 -33.60 12.86
CA THR A 77 9.46 -33.84 12.19
C THR A 77 8.98 -32.62 11.41
N MET A 78 9.40 -31.42 11.81
CA MET A 78 9.04 -30.15 11.15
C MET A 78 10.20 -29.19 11.16
N LEU A 79 10.39 -28.50 10.02
CA LEU A 79 11.29 -27.35 9.87
C LEU A 79 10.47 -26.13 9.46
N LYS A 80 10.35 -25.12 10.38
CA LYS A 80 9.52 -23.92 10.20
C LYS A 80 10.36 -22.66 10.36
N LEU A 81 10.89 -22.16 9.24
CA LEU A 81 11.73 -20.95 9.16
C LEU A 81 11.11 -19.92 8.20
N ARG A 82 9.77 -19.76 8.27
CA ARG A 82 9.04 -18.85 7.40
C ARG A 82 9.19 -17.40 7.84
N GLY A 83 9.44 -16.49 6.88
CA GLY A 83 9.34 -15.04 7.10
C GLY A 83 10.51 -14.43 7.86
N LEU A 84 11.65 -15.12 7.91
CA LEU A 84 12.82 -14.72 8.69
C LEU A 84 13.85 -13.89 7.88
N GLY A 85 13.57 -13.64 6.60
CA GLY A 85 14.47 -12.91 5.73
C GLY A 85 15.75 -13.66 5.34
N LEU A 86 15.83 -14.96 5.62
CA LEU A 86 17.02 -15.79 5.38
C LEU A 86 17.46 -15.74 3.93
N VAL A 87 18.75 -15.53 3.71
CA VAL A 87 19.42 -15.56 2.40
C VAL A 87 20.31 -16.79 2.32
N GLY A 88 20.29 -17.50 1.19
CA GLY A 88 21.11 -18.68 1.00
C GLY A 88 20.44 -19.73 0.14
N SER A 89 20.87 -20.97 0.24
CA SER A 89 20.31 -22.10 -0.50
C SER A 89 19.87 -23.23 0.42
N LEU A 90 19.00 -24.10 -0.09
CA LEU A 90 18.58 -25.28 0.64
C LEU A 90 19.58 -26.41 0.43
N SER A 91 20.15 -26.93 1.52
CA SER A 91 21.13 -28.02 1.46
C SER A 91 20.49 -29.34 1.04
N PRO A 92 21.14 -30.15 0.17
CA PRO A 92 20.73 -31.51 -0.15
C PRO A 92 20.61 -32.43 1.07
N TYR A 93 21.35 -32.13 2.13
CA TYR A 93 21.28 -32.89 3.39
C TYR A 93 19.91 -32.86 4.05
N ILE A 94 18.98 -32.00 3.60
CA ILE A 94 17.57 -32.04 4.05
C ILE A 94 16.97 -33.43 3.83
N GLY A 95 17.39 -34.17 2.77
CA GLY A 95 16.95 -35.54 2.50
C GLY A 95 17.33 -36.56 3.57
N ASN A 96 18.31 -36.25 4.43
CA ASN A 96 18.76 -37.16 5.48
C ASN A 96 17.85 -37.17 6.71
N MET A 97 16.95 -36.19 6.84
CA MET A 97 15.99 -36.10 7.97
C MET A 97 14.77 -36.99 7.72
N SER A 98 14.95 -38.31 7.78
CA SER A 98 13.96 -39.31 7.38
C SER A 98 12.62 -39.26 8.10
N PHE A 99 12.51 -38.54 9.23
CA PHE A 99 11.26 -38.29 9.97
C PHE A 99 10.59 -36.96 9.62
N LEU A 100 11.22 -36.14 8.77
CA LEU A 100 10.69 -34.84 8.39
C LEU A 100 9.37 -34.97 7.62
N GLY A 101 8.32 -34.39 8.18
CA GLY A 101 6.97 -34.37 7.60
C GLY A 101 6.55 -33.03 7.08
N TYR A 102 7.16 -31.96 7.56
CA TYR A 102 6.72 -30.59 7.26
C TYR A 102 7.90 -29.67 7.02
N ILE A 103 7.89 -28.98 5.88
CA ILE A 103 8.90 -27.99 5.48
C ILE A 103 8.19 -26.67 5.18
N TYR A 104 8.46 -25.64 6.01
CA TYR A 104 7.88 -24.29 5.88
C TYR A 104 9.00 -23.25 5.85
N LEU A 105 9.50 -22.94 4.64
CA LEU A 105 10.59 -21.99 4.41
C LEU A 105 10.12 -20.76 3.59
N GLY A 106 8.82 -20.56 3.46
CA GLY A 106 8.25 -19.49 2.65
C GLY A 106 8.58 -18.11 3.17
N SER A 107 8.49 -17.11 2.30
CA SER A 107 8.71 -15.68 2.59
C SER A 107 10.11 -15.39 3.14
N ASN A 108 11.13 -15.90 2.45
CA ASN A 108 12.55 -15.64 2.66
C ASN A 108 13.20 -15.16 1.35
N GLN A 109 14.51 -15.12 1.31
CA GLN A 109 15.32 -14.82 0.11
C GLN A 109 16.16 -16.04 -0.32
N LEU A 110 15.65 -17.22 -0.07
CA LEU A 110 16.32 -18.47 -0.44
C LEU A 110 16.37 -18.63 -1.96
N HIS A 111 17.51 -19.07 -2.47
CA HIS A 111 17.78 -19.21 -3.90
C HIS A 111 18.38 -20.58 -4.25
N GLY A 112 18.76 -20.76 -5.51
CA GLY A 112 19.27 -22.05 -6.01
C GLY A 112 18.14 -23.03 -6.34
N SER A 113 18.48 -24.27 -6.61
CA SER A 113 17.51 -25.32 -6.94
C SER A 113 16.88 -25.95 -5.70
N ILE A 114 15.69 -26.50 -5.85
CA ILE A 114 15.11 -27.40 -4.86
C ILE A 114 15.88 -28.71 -4.92
N PRO A 115 16.53 -29.17 -3.83
CA PRO A 115 17.32 -30.39 -3.85
C PRO A 115 16.49 -31.62 -4.19
N PRO A 116 16.90 -32.47 -5.17
CA PRO A 116 16.17 -33.70 -5.50
C PRO A 116 16.12 -34.68 -4.33
N GLU A 117 17.04 -34.60 -3.38
CA GLU A 117 17.12 -35.40 -2.16
C GLU A 117 15.89 -35.22 -1.26
N ILE A 118 15.07 -34.20 -1.47
CA ILE A 118 13.77 -34.03 -0.79
C ILE A 118 12.86 -35.24 -1.04
N SER A 119 13.09 -36.00 -2.12
CA SER A 119 12.39 -37.23 -2.45
C SER A 119 12.69 -38.39 -1.49
N HIS A 120 13.77 -38.33 -0.70
CA HIS A 120 14.09 -39.33 0.32
C HIS A 120 13.21 -39.23 1.56
N LEU A 121 12.45 -38.13 1.68
CA LEU A 121 11.58 -37.85 2.82
C LEU A 121 10.23 -38.58 2.70
N HIS A 122 10.24 -39.90 2.87
CA HIS A 122 9.03 -40.73 2.71
C HIS A 122 7.88 -40.40 3.68
N ARG A 123 8.13 -39.62 4.71
CA ARG A 123 7.12 -39.11 5.67
C ARG A 123 6.62 -37.71 5.37
N LEU A 124 7.15 -37.07 4.33
CA LEU A 124 6.83 -35.70 3.94
C LEU A 124 5.33 -35.59 3.61
N ARG A 125 4.66 -34.62 4.26
CA ARG A 125 3.24 -34.29 4.11
C ARG A 125 3.01 -32.93 3.52
N SER A 126 3.87 -31.97 3.87
CA SER A 126 3.70 -30.58 3.45
C SER A 126 5.03 -29.92 3.12
N VAL A 127 5.07 -29.25 1.97
CA VAL A 127 6.17 -28.41 1.53
C VAL A 127 5.65 -27.04 1.15
N SER A 128 6.16 -26.00 1.80
CA SER A 128 5.86 -24.61 1.49
C SER A 128 7.16 -23.82 1.37
N LEU A 129 7.53 -23.51 0.13
CA LEU A 129 8.71 -22.72 -0.24
C LEU A 129 8.32 -21.40 -0.91
N SER A 130 7.05 -21.02 -0.87
CA SER A 130 6.51 -19.84 -1.58
C SER A 130 7.19 -18.55 -1.17
N ASN A 131 7.25 -17.60 -2.11
CA ASN A 131 7.84 -16.28 -1.90
C ASN A 131 9.32 -16.36 -1.50
N ASN A 132 10.11 -16.89 -2.43
CA ASN A 132 11.56 -17.02 -2.38
C ASN A 132 12.16 -16.73 -3.78
N SER A 133 13.40 -17.11 -4.01
CA SER A 133 14.10 -17.02 -5.30
C SER A 133 14.59 -18.39 -5.80
N PHE A 134 13.93 -19.48 -5.42
CA PHE A 134 14.27 -20.81 -5.92
C PHE A 134 14.15 -20.86 -7.44
N SER A 135 15.13 -21.50 -8.10
CA SER A 135 15.25 -21.59 -9.56
C SER A 135 15.50 -23.04 -10.00
N GLY A 136 15.59 -23.25 -11.30
CA GLY A 136 15.74 -24.59 -11.87
C GLY A 136 14.42 -25.36 -11.88
N GLU A 137 14.47 -26.64 -12.17
CA GLU A 137 13.30 -27.50 -12.36
C GLU A 137 12.73 -27.99 -11.02
N ILE A 138 11.44 -28.29 -11.00
CA ILE A 138 10.79 -28.96 -9.88
C ILE A 138 11.21 -30.43 -9.89
N PRO A 139 11.83 -30.97 -8.82
CA PRO A 139 12.27 -32.36 -8.79
C PRO A 139 11.11 -33.34 -8.96
N ALA A 140 11.07 -34.07 -10.07
CA ALA A 140 9.95 -35.00 -10.36
C ALA A 140 9.75 -36.08 -9.28
N ASN A 141 10.85 -36.57 -8.71
CA ASN A 141 10.83 -37.59 -7.68
C ASN A 141 10.18 -37.13 -6.35
N MET A 142 10.02 -35.81 -6.13
CA MET A 142 9.32 -35.28 -4.96
C MET A 142 7.87 -35.77 -4.89
N PHE A 143 7.23 -35.99 -6.05
CA PHE A 143 5.84 -36.45 -6.15
C PHE A 143 5.67 -37.96 -5.84
N ASN A 144 6.77 -38.69 -5.68
CA ASN A 144 6.76 -40.10 -5.25
C ASN A 144 6.53 -40.24 -3.73
N CYS A 145 6.56 -39.16 -2.97
CA CYS A 145 6.26 -39.16 -1.55
C CYS A 145 4.77 -39.44 -1.33
N SER A 146 4.42 -40.69 -1.03
CA SER A 146 3.03 -41.15 -0.97
C SER A 146 2.13 -40.43 0.08
N LYS A 147 2.73 -39.74 1.07
CA LYS A 147 2.04 -38.98 2.11
C LYS A 147 1.93 -37.51 1.84
N LEU A 148 2.53 -37.04 0.75
CA LEU A 148 2.57 -35.62 0.41
C LEU A 148 1.17 -35.16 0.00
N SER A 149 0.65 -34.17 0.75
CA SER A 149 -0.70 -33.65 0.57
C SER A 149 -0.71 -32.16 0.22
N PHE A 150 0.35 -31.42 0.57
CA PHE A 150 0.35 -29.98 0.44
C PHE A 150 1.65 -29.48 -0.17
N ILE A 151 1.57 -28.83 -1.36
CA ILE A 151 2.71 -28.31 -2.10
C ILE A 151 2.45 -26.86 -2.48
N LYS A 152 3.21 -25.91 -1.89
CA LYS A 152 3.18 -24.48 -2.24
C LYS A 152 4.57 -23.99 -2.61
N LEU A 153 4.78 -23.76 -3.92
CA LEU A 153 6.02 -23.27 -4.52
C LEU A 153 5.81 -21.92 -5.24
N ARG A 154 4.69 -21.23 -4.99
CA ARG A 154 4.32 -19.97 -5.67
C ARG A 154 5.35 -18.87 -5.42
N PHE A 155 5.44 -17.90 -6.34
CA PHE A 155 6.34 -16.76 -6.21
C PHE A 155 7.80 -17.18 -6.05
N ASN A 156 8.33 -17.87 -7.07
CA ASN A 156 9.73 -18.26 -7.20
C ASN A 156 10.22 -18.00 -8.63
N LYS A 157 11.37 -18.54 -8.97
CA LYS A 157 11.96 -18.49 -10.32
C LYS A 157 12.10 -19.90 -10.93
N LEU A 158 11.23 -20.83 -10.52
CA LEU A 158 11.26 -22.21 -11.00
C LEU A 158 10.96 -22.24 -12.49
N SER A 159 11.68 -23.06 -13.23
CA SER A 159 11.62 -23.19 -14.69
C SER A 159 11.44 -24.66 -15.12
N GLY A 160 11.48 -24.90 -16.42
CA GLY A 160 11.23 -26.24 -16.96
C GLY A 160 9.73 -26.60 -16.96
N LYS A 161 9.43 -27.87 -17.15
CA LYS A 161 8.05 -28.37 -17.26
C LYS A 161 7.50 -28.80 -15.91
N ILE A 162 6.17 -28.77 -15.77
CA ILE A 162 5.50 -29.44 -14.66
C ILE A 162 5.77 -30.96 -14.80
N PRO A 163 6.34 -31.62 -13.78
CA PRO A 163 6.65 -33.03 -13.86
C PRO A 163 5.44 -33.92 -14.16
N ASN A 164 5.59 -34.90 -15.04
CA ASN A 164 4.53 -35.86 -15.39
C ASN A 164 4.61 -37.12 -14.52
N ALA A 165 4.74 -36.96 -13.20
CA ALA A 165 4.99 -38.07 -12.27
C ALA A 165 3.88 -38.22 -11.23
N PHE A 166 2.66 -37.73 -11.51
CA PHE A 166 1.56 -37.82 -10.56
C PHE A 166 0.87 -39.17 -10.60
N SER A 167 0.86 -39.89 -9.47
CA SER A 167 0.22 -41.18 -9.28
C SER A 167 -1.20 -41.05 -8.77
N SER A 168 -2.07 -41.94 -9.15
CA SER A 168 -3.44 -42.07 -8.60
C SER A 168 -3.48 -42.42 -7.10
N LYS A 169 -2.36 -42.87 -6.52
CA LYS A 169 -2.22 -43.08 -5.07
C LYS A 169 -1.79 -41.83 -4.32
N SER A 170 -1.57 -40.71 -5.02
CA SER A 170 -1.17 -39.45 -4.41
C SER A 170 -2.29 -38.87 -3.55
N MET A 171 -1.92 -38.32 -2.38
CA MET A 171 -2.84 -37.71 -1.43
C MET A 171 -2.79 -36.15 -1.54
N ILE A 172 -2.30 -35.60 -2.64
CA ILE A 172 -2.15 -34.16 -2.82
C ILE A 172 -3.53 -33.50 -2.86
N THR A 173 -3.77 -32.61 -1.90
CA THR A 173 -4.97 -31.78 -1.81
C THR A 173 -4.70 -30.36 -2.32
N VAL A 174 -3.46 -29.85 -2.21
CA VAL A 174 -3.07 -28.52 -2.68
C VAL A 174 -1.82 -28.63 -3.55
N LEU A 175 -1.94 -28.15 -4.79
CA LEU A 175 -0.82 -27.97 -5.73
C LEU A 175 -0.78 -26.52 -6.22
N ALA A 176 0.12 -25.74 -5.63
CA ALA A 176 0.23 -24.30 -5.91
C ALA A 176 1.64 -23.96 -6.46
N LEU A 177 1.72 -23.79 -7.78
CA LEU A 177 2.95 -23.53 -8.53
C LEU A 177 2.95 -22.16 -9.25
N GLY A 178 1.94 -21.33 -9.02
CA GLY A 178 1.77 -20.04 -9.70
C GLY A 178 2.90 -19.05 -9.43
N ARG A 179 3.07 -18.09 -10.35
CA ARG A 179 4.14 -17.08 -10.32
C ARG A 179 5.52 -17.69 -10.28
N ASN A 180 5.85 -18.37 -11.39
CA ASN A 180 7.15 -18.96 -11.69
C ASN A 180 7.46 -18.76 -13.19
N HIS A 181 8.41 -19.52 -13.74
CA HIS A 181 8.78 -19.51 -15.16
C HIS A 181 8.58 -20.90 -15.79
N LEU A 182 7.53 -21.60 -15.35
CA LEU A 182 7.24 -22.95 -15.86
C LEU A 182 6.74 -22.87 -17.32
N ILE A 183 7.19 -23.79 -18.14
CA ILE A 183 6.92 -23.88 -19.59
C ILE A 183 6.24 -25.18 -19.97
N GLY A 184 5.79 -25.27 -21.23
CA GLY A 184 5.18 -26.45 -21.82
C GLY A 184 3.75 -26.69 -21.33
N GLY A 185 3.16 -27.83 -21.70
CA GLY A 185 1.79 -28.15 -21.37
C GLY A 185 1.56 -28.60 -19.93
N ILE A 186 0.33 -28.47 -19.46
CA ILE A 186 -0.10 -29.08 -18.19
C ILE A 186 -0.20 -30.59 -18.41
N PRO A 187 0.54 -31.42 -17.66
CA PRO A 187 0.55 -32.87 -17.91
C PRO A 187 -0.80 -33.50 -17.53
N PRO A 188 -1.34 -34.42 -18.38
CA PRO A 188 -2.59 -35.10 -18.09
C PRO A 188 -2.59 -35.89 -16.77
N SER A 189 -1.41 -36.31 -16.28
CA SER A 189 -1.29 -37.00 -14.99
C SER A 189 -1.70 -36.15 -13.78
N VAL A 190 -1.81 -34.83 -13.91
CA VAL A 190 -2.41 -33.99 -12.86
C VAL A 190 -3.83 -34.43 -12.55
N GLY A 191 -4.58 -34.93 -13.56
CA GLY A 191 -5.91 -35.51 -13.37
C GLY A 191 -5.93 -36.73 -12.45
N ASN A 192 -4.80 -37.42 -12.22
CA ASN A 192 -4.72 -38.54 -11.28
C ASN A 192 -4.79 -38.10 -9.81
N LEU A 193 -4.68 -36.83 -9.51
CA LEU A 193 -4.72 -36.27 -8.16
C LEU A 193 -6.18 -36.16 -7.66
N THR A 194 -6.87 -37.28 -7.53
CA THR A 194 -8.32 -37.29 -7.21
C THR A 194 -8.69 -36.67 -5.86
N SER A 195 -7.70 -36.47 -4.96
CA SER A 195 -7.87 -35.78 -3.69
C SER A 195 -7.69 -34.24 -3.81
N LEU A 196 -7.36 -33.71 -4.99
CA LEU A 196 -7.01 -32.31 -5.18
C LEU A 196 -8.21 -31.40 -4.94
N GLU A 197 -8.01 -30.41 -4.07
CA GLU A 197 -8.97 -29.35 -3.73
C GLU A 197 -8.56 -27.99 -4.31
N GLU A 198 -7.25 -27.72 -4.35
CA GLU A 198 -6.70 -26.46 -4.89
C GLU A 198 -5.62 -26.76 -5.93
N LEU A 199 -5.82 -26.23 -7.16
CA LEU A 199 -4.85 -26.21 -8.25
C LEU A 199 -4.60 -24.76 -8.68
N THR A 200 -3.40 -24.24 -8.45
CA THR A 200 -3.04 -22.89 -8.89
C THR A 200 -1.70 -22.88 -9.63
N LEU A 201 -1.77 -22.69 -10.95
CA LEU A 201 -0.65 -22.68 -11.90
C LEU A 201 -0.49 -21.31 -12.59
N GLY A 202 -1.30 -20.33 -12.22
CA GLY A 202 -1.35 -19.02 -12.88
C GLY A 202 -0.04 -18.25 -12.80
N ASP A 203 0.16 -17.34 -13.77
CA ASP A 203 1.35 -16.50 -13.93
C ASP A 203 2.61 -17.37 -14.13
N ASN A 204 2.61 -18.06 -15.28
CA ASN A 204 3.69 -18.88 -15.81
C ASN A 204 3.76 -18.73 -17.34
N GLN A 205 4.45 -19.63 -18.03
CA GLN A 205 4.56 -19.68 -19.48
C GLN A 205 4.01 -21.01 -20.01
N LEU A 206 2.92 -21.49 -19.39
CA LEU A 206 2.29 -22.76 -19.78
C LEU A 206 1.52 -22.61 -21.08
N GLU A 207 1.59 -23.62 -21.92
CA GLU A 207 1.00 -23.67 -23.26
C GLU A 207 0.14 -24.92 -23.48
N GLY A 208 -0.49 -25.03 -24.64
CA GLY A 208 -1.35 -26.17 -24.97
C GLY A 208 -2.72 -26.11 -24.33
N SER A 209 -3.48 -27.19 -24.39
CA SER A 209 -4.84 -27.26 -23.87
C SER A 209 -4.89 -27.67 -22.40
N ILE A 210 -5.98 -27.29 -21.72
CA ILE A 210 -6.29 -27.82 -20.38
C ILE A 210 -6.70 -29.29 -20.51
N PRO A 211 -6.04 -30.22 -19.78
CA PRO A 211 -6.28 -31.67 -19.98
C PRO A 211 -7.69 -32.14 -19.62
N ASP A 212 -8.30 -32.93 -20.47
CA ASP A 212 -9.62 -33.56 -20.22
C ASP A 212 -9.62 -34.49 -19.00
N SER A 213 -8.43 -35.01 -18.62
CA SER A 213 -8.26 -35.84 -17.41
C SER A 213 -8.68 -35.14 -16.12
N PHE A 214 -8.80 -33.79 -16.13
CA PHE A 214 -9.30 -33.03 -14.97
C PHE A 214 -10.74 -33.38 -14.60
N ILE A 215 -11.50 -34.09 -15.46
CA ILE A 215 -12.79 -34.66 -15.14
C ILE A 215 -12.77 -35.54 -13.88
N GLN A 216 -11.60 -36.09 -13.53
CA GLN A 216 -11.40 -36.97 -12.37
C GLN A 216 -11.26 -36.17 -11.05
N LEU A 217 -11.02 -34.87 -11.09
CA LEU A 217 -10.76 -34.01 -9.92
C LEU A 217 -12.04 -33.59 -9.19
N LYS A 218 -12.85 -34.57 -8.77
CA LYS A 218 -14.20 -34.34 -8.18
C LYS A 218 -14.19 -33.52 -6.87
N ASN A 219 -13.05 -33.43 -6.20
CA ASN A 219 -12.90 -32.66 -4.95
C ASN A 219 -12.42 -31.24 -5.18
N LEU A 220 -12.14 -30.84 -6.45
CA LEU A 220 -11.59 -29.55 -6.77
C LEU A 220 -12.57 -28.43 -6.41
N ARG A 221 -12.09 -27.50 -5.58
CA ARG A 221 -12.80 -26.29 -5.15
C ARG A 221 -12.23 -25.04 -5.81
N LYS A 222 -10.93 -25.06 -6.11
CA LYS A 222 -10.25 -23.90 -6.68
C LYS A 222 -9.36 -24.29 -7.84
N ILE A 223 -9.59 -23.68 -9.00
CA ILE A 223 -8.74 -23.80 -10.17
C ILE A 223 -8.32 -22.40 -10.64
N GLY A 224 -7.01 -22.14 -10.63
CA GLY A 224 -6.40 -20.89 -11.07
C GLY A 224 -5.30 -21.16 -12.09
N LEU A 225 -5.59 -20.91 -13.37
CA LEU A 225 -4.68 -21.13 -14.50
C LEU A 225 -4.37 -19.81 -15.23
N GLY A 226 -4.81 -18.67 -14.71
CA GLY A 226 -4.69 -17.37 -15.37
C GLY A 226 -3.26 -16.94 -15.65
N LEU A 227 -3.08 -16.01 -16.60
CA LEU A 227 -1.79 -15.46 -17.02
C LEU A 227 -0.81 -16.55 -17.49
N ASN A 228 -1.22 -17.25 -18.55
CA ASN A 228 -0.45 -18.27 -19.27
C ASN A 228 -0.70 -18.13 -20.80
N SER A 229 -0.28 -19.12 -21.58
CA SER A 229 -0.53 -19.20 -23.03
C SER A 229 -1.41 -20.38 -23.38
N LEU A 230 -2.37 -20.73 -22.51
CA LEU A 230 -3.24 -21.87 -22.73
C LEU A 230 -4.23 -21.60 -23.85
N VAL A 231 -4.47 -22.63 -24.67
CA VAL A 231 -5.33 -22.57 -25.86
C VAL A 231 -6.48 -23.58 -25.76
N GLY A 232 -7.44 -23.52 -26.69
CA GLY A 232 -8.55 -24.46 -26.77
C GLY A 232 -9.88 -23.85 -26.33
N ALA A 233 -10.93 -24.66 -26.30
CA ALA A 233 -12.25 -24.22 -25.86
C ALA A 233 -12.39 -24.25 -24.35
N PHE A 234 -13.48 -23.64 -23.85
CA PHE A 234 -13.85 -23.81 -22.44
C PHE A 234 -13.99 -25.28 -22.09
N PRO A 235 -13.33 -25.79 -21.06
CA PRO A 235 -13.24 -27.22 -20.79
C PRO A 235 -14.60 -27.81 -20.41
N SER A 236 -15.08 -28.78 -21.18
CA SER A 236 -16.39 -29.44 -20.95
C SER A 236 -16.44 -30.23 -19.64
N PHE A 237 -15.31 -30.72 -19.14
CA PHE A 237 -15.23 -31.41 -17.85
C PHE A 237 -15.65 -30.55 -16.65
N MET A 238 -15.62 -29.22 -16.78
CA MET A 238 -16.05 -28.31 -15.71
C MET A 238 -17.44 -28.63 -15.18
N PHE A 239 -18.36 -29.11 -16.05
CA PHE A 239 -19.72 -29.50 -15.62
C PHE A 239 -19.78 -30.68 -14.66
N ASN A 240 -18.69 -31.44 -14.55
CA ASN A 240 -18.56 -32.55 -13.62
C ASN A 240 -17.91 -32.17 -12.30
N LEU A 241 -17.52 -30.92 -12.11
CA LEU A 241 -16.84 -30.40 -10.90
C LEU A 241 -17.84 -29.61 -10.05
N SER A 242 -18.74 -30.31 -9.36
CA SER A 242 -19.83 -29.67 -8.59
C SER A 242 -19.37 -28.89 -7.35
N ARG A 243 -18.13 -29.11 -6.89
CA ARG A 243 -17.58 -28.46 -5.69
C ARG A 243 -16.78 -27.20 -5.99
N ILE A 244 -16.68 -26.81 -7.27
CA ILE A 244 -15.85 -25.68 -7.66
C ILE A 244 -16.44 -24.37 -7.10
N GLU A 245 -15.58 -23.59 -6.48
CA GLU A 245 -15.89 -22.29 -5.87
C GLU A 245 -15.17 -21.15 -6.60
N ILE A 246 -13.96 -21.41 -7.07
CA ILE A 246 -13.12 -20.41 -7.73
C ILE A 246 -12.68 -20.94 -9.09
N LEU A 247 -13.05 -20.21 -10.12
CA LEU A 247 -12.70 -20.44 -11.52
C LEU A 247 -11.97 -19.22 -12.08
N SER A 248 -10.64 -19.32 -12.27
CA SER A 248 -9.83 -18.24 -12.80
C SER A 248 -8.96 -18.71 -13.96
N PHE A 249 -9.29 -18.28 -15.18
CA PHE A 249 -8.57 -18.55 -16.44
C PHE A 249 -8.12 -17.26 -17.13
N THR A 250 -8.17 -16.13 -16.44
CA THR A 250 -7.85 -14.80 -16.97
C THR A 250 -6.50 -14.78 -17.69
N GLY A 251 -6.41 -14.06 -18.83
CA GLY A 251 -5.12 -13.82 -19.52
C GLY A 251 -4.54 -15.09 -20.13
N ASN A 252 -5.30 -15.75 -20.98
CA ASN A 252 -4.91 -16.89 -21.80
C ASN A 252 -5.31 -16.71 -23.27
N GLN A 253 -5.27 -17.76 -24.07
CA GLN A 253 -5.70 -17.79 -25.46
C GLN A 253 -6.86 -18.77 -25.66
N LEU A 254 -7.70 -18.94 -24.62
CA LEU A 254 -8.88 -19.79 -24.69
C LEU A 254 -9.92 -19.16 -25.63
N GLN A 255 -10.61 -19.99 -26.44
CA GLN A 255 -11.48 -19.51 -27.51
C GLN A 255 -12.82 -20.26 -27.58
N GLY A 256 -13.66 -19.86 -28.52
CA GLY A 256 -14.99 -20.45 -28.71
C GLY A 256 -16.04 -19.84 -27.81
N SER A 257 -17.24 -20.40 -27.82
CA SER A 257 -18.36 -19.92 -27.02
C SER A 257 -18.35 -20.47 -25.61
N LEU A 258 -18.83 -19.65 -24.67
CA LEU A 258 -19.11 -20.15 -23.32
C LEU A 258 -20.30 -21.12 -23.35
N PRO A 259 -20.26 -22.17 -22.55
CA PRO A 259 -21.32 -23.18 -22.59
C PRO A 259 -22.62 -22.66 -21.97
N SER A 260 -23.74 -22.98 -22.59
CA SER A 260 -25.07 -22.47 -22.20
C SER A 260 -25.56 -22.98 -20.82
N ASN A 261 -24.93 -24.02 -20.27
CA ASN A 261 -25.25 -24.60 -18.97
C ASN A 261 -24.23 -24.23 -17.87
N LEU A 262 -23.37 -23.25 -18.08
CA LEU A 262 -22.49 -22.70 -17.05
C LEU A 262 -23.34 -22.27 -15.85
N CYS A 263 -22.93 -22.59 -14.63
CA CYS A 263 -23.65 -22.35 -13.37
C CYS A 263 -24.86 -23.28 -13.09
N LEU A 264 -25.23 -24.19 -13.97
CA LEU A 264 -26.30 -25.16 -13.65
C LEU A 264 -25.82 -26.31 -12.75
N SER A 265 -24.55 -26.66 -12.87
CA SER A 265 -23.93 -27.76 -12.11
C SER A 265 -22.95 -27.27 -11.02
N GLN A 266 -22.71 -25.99 -10.91
CA GLN A 266 -21.74 -25.38 -9.97
C GLN A 266 -22.40 -24.28 -9.13
N PRO A 267 -23.31 -24.62 -8.23
CA PRO A 267 -24.06 -23.60 -7.46
C PRO A 267 -23.18 -22.79 -6.50
N HIS A 268 -22.01 -23.30 -6.13
CA HIS A 268 -21.11 -22.70 -5.14
C HIS A 268 -20.01 -21.83 -5.75
N LEU A 269 -20.07 -21.51 -7.03
CA LEU A 269 -19.12 -20.57 -7.64
C LEU A 269 -19.25 -19.19 -7.01
N THR A 270 -18.16 -18.74 -6.39
CA THR A 270 -18.03 -17.42 -5.81
C THR A 270 -17.23 -16.46 -6.71
N LEU A 271 -16.33 -17.01 -7.52
CA LEU A 271 -15.47 -16.24 -8.41
C LEU A 271 -15.42 -16.88 -9.79
N ILE A 272 -15.75 -16.09 -10.83
CA ILE A 272 -15.61 -16.46 -12.25
C ILE A 272 -14.78 -15.38 -12.92
N GLU A 273 -13.52 -15.69 -13.23
CA GLU A 273 -12.58 -14.81 -13.93
C GLU A 273 -12.15 -15.47 -15.25
N LEU A 274 -12.69 -15.00 -16.34
CA LEU A 274 -12.41 -15.46 -17.72
C LEU A 274 -11.88 -14.34 -18.60
N GLY A 275 -11.60 -13.17 -18.04
CA GLY A 275 -11.12 -12.00 -18.76
C GLY A 275 -9.80 -12.22 -19.50
N GLY A 276 -9.54 -11.45 -20.56
CA GLY A 276 -8.29 -11.53 -21.32
C GLY A 276 -8.12 -12.86 -22.05
N ASN A 277 -9.14 -13.27 -22.80
CA ASN A 277 -9.15 -14.49 -23.62
C ASN A 277 -9.73 -14.22 -25.04
N HIS A 278 -10.03 -15.24 -25.77
CA HIS A 278 -10.64 -15.14 -27.10
C HIS A 278 -12.05 -15.76 -27.15
N PHE A 279 -12.76 -15.76 -26.01
CA PHE A 279 -14.14 -16.25 -25.98
C PHE A 279 -15.05 -15.37 -26.83
N ASN A 280 -15.97 -16.01 -27.55
CA ASN A 280 -16.92 -15.37 -28.43
C ASN A 280 -18.36 -15.86 -28.21
N GLY A 281 -19.31 -15.41 -29.03
CA GLY A 281 -20.72 -15.77 -28.89
C GLY A 281 -21.40 -14.96 -27.79
N PHE A 282 -22.44 -15.54 -27.20
CA PHE A 282 -23.30 -14.86 -26.25
C PHE A 282 -22.89 -15.21 -24.79
N LEU A 283 -23.14 -14.29 -23.89
CA LEU A 283 -23.00 -14.55 -22.45
C LEU A 283 -24.17 -15.44 -22.01
N PRO A 284 -23.89 -16.62 -21.39
CA PRO A 284 -24.97 -17.56 -21.06
C PRO A 284 -25.93 -17.03 -19.99
N PRO A 285 -27.27 -16.99 -20.23
CA PRO A 285 -28.24 -16.59 -19.21
C PRO A 285 -28.21 -17.48 -17.95
N SER A 286 -27.71 -18.70 -18.04
CA SER A 286 -27.56 -19.63 -16.93
C SER A 286 -26.62 -19.11 -15.81
N ILE A 287 -25.80 -18.10 -16.09
CA ILE A 287 -24.99 -17.41 -15.07
C ILE A 287 -25.89 -16.85 -13.94
N SER A 288 -27.14 -16.50 -14.23
CA SER A 288 -28.15 -16.11 -13.24
C SER A 288 -28.37 -17.14 -12.12
N ASN A 289 -27.92 -18.38 -12.28
CA ASN A 289 -28.06 -19.46 -11.27
C ASN A 289 -26.83 -19.57 -10.34
N CYS A 290 -25.77 -18.82 -10.57
CA CYS A 290 -24.62 -18.75 -9.66
C CYS A 290 -24.93 -17.81 -8.47
N SER A 291 -25.86 -18.22 -7.58
CA SER A 291 -26.35 -17.34 -6.49
C SER A 291 -25.24 -16.84 -5.55
N ASP A 292 -24.18 -17.62 -5.36
CA ASP A 292 -23.10 -17.33 -4.42
C ASP A 292 -21.99 -16.45 -5.04
N VAL A 293 -22.13 -16.08 -6.33
CA VAL A 293 -21.07 -15.36 -7.03
C VAL A 293 -20.88 -13.95 -6.49
N GLU A 294 -19.62 -13.63 -6.18
CA GLU A 294 -19.17 -12.31 -5.75
C GLU A 294 -18.53 -11.51 -6.88
N ILE A 295 -17.81 -12.17 -7.77
CA ILE A 295 -17.10 -11.51 -8.88
C ILE A 295 -17.36 -12.26 -10.18
N LEU A 296 -17.78 -11.49 -11.18
CA LEU A 296 -17.92 -11.90 -12.58
C LEU A 296 -16.99 -11.05 -13.43
N ASP A 297 -15.95 -11.66 -13.99
CA ASP A 297 -15.01 -11.00 -14.88
C ASP A 297 -14.92 -11.73 -16.24
N PHE A 298 -15.41 -11.05 -17.27
CA PHE A 298 -15.36 -11.49 -18.66
C PHE A 298 -14.72 -10.44 -19.58
N CYS A 299 -14.01 -9.45 -19.00
CA CYS A 299 -13.43 -8.37 -19.78
C CYS A 299 -12.41 -8.87 -20.84
N PHE A 300 -12.11 -8.03 -21.82
CA PHE A 300 -11.13 -8.35 -22.88
C PHE A 300 -11.37 -9.69 -23.55
N ASN A 301 -12.55 -9.84 -24.19
CA ASN A 301 -12.95 -11.01 -24.97
C ASN A 301 -13.65 -10.56 -26.28
N TYR A 302 -14.26 -11.50 -27.02
CA TYR A 302 -15.06 -11.23 -28.22
C TYR A 302 -16.53 -11.59 -28.02
N LEU A 303 -17.00 -11.53 -26.77
CA LEU A 303 -18.40 -11.79 -26.43
C LEU A 303 -19.30 -10.72 -27.03
N LYS A 304 -20.52 -11.08 -27.42
CA LYS A 304 -21.41 -10.19 -28.16
C LYS A 304 -22.89 -10.38 -27.84
N GLY A 305 -23.71 -9.49 -28.38
CA GLY A 305 -25.18 -9.56 -28.28
C GLY A 305 -25.69 -8.99 -26.95
N GLU A 306 -26.90 -9.31 -26.61
CA GLU A 306 -27.57 -8.80 -25.42
C GLU A 306 -27.01 -9.45 -24.15
N ILE A 307 -27.00 -8.67 -23.07
CA ILE A 307 -26.65 -9.15 -21.73
C ILE A 307 -27.91 -9.73 -21.08
N GLY A 308 -28.18 -11.02 -21.38
CA GLY A 308 -29.40 -11.73 -20.97
C GLY A 308 -29.35 -12.31 -19.55
N ILE A 309 -28.49 -11.77 -18.66
CA ILE A 309 -28.37 -12.23 -17.27
C ILE A 309 -29.38 -11.50 -16.39
N ASP A 310 -30.17 -12.26 -15.61
CA ASP A 310 -30.93 -11.71 -14.49
C ASP A 310 -29.98 -11.56 -13.25
N PHE A 311 -29.35 -10.40 -13.14
CA PHE A 311 -28.47 -10.08 -12.02
C PHE A 311 -29.21 -10.04 -10.68
N GLY A 312 -30.51 -9.84 -10.67
CA GLY A 312 -31.33 -9.81 -9.45
C GLY A 312 -31.27 -11.08 -8.60
N ARG A 313 -30.82 -12.18 -9.19
CA ARG A 313 -30.55 -13.44 -8.48
C ARG A 313 -29.17 -13.50 -7.83
N LEU A 314 -28.26 -12.62 -8.21
CA LEU A 314 -26.85 -12.63 -7.78
C LEU A 314 -26.66 -11.67 -6.59
N GLN A 315 -27.29 -11.95 -5.47
CA GLN A 315 -27.34 -11.04 -4.32
C GLN A 315 -25.98 -10.80 -3.64
N HIS A 316 -25.02 -11.69 -3.87
CA HIS A 316 -23.65 -11.57 -3.35
C HIS A 316 -22.70 -10.83 -4.29
N LEU A 317 -23.18 -10.44 -5.48
CA LEU A 317 -22.35 -9.80 -6.50
C LEU A 317 -21.76 -8.47 -6.00
N ARG A 318 -20.43 -8.40 -5.99
CA ARG A 318 -19.63 -7.24 -5.61
C ARG A 318 -18.93 -6.61 -6.81
N GLY A 319 -18.47 -7.43 -7.75
CA GLY A 319 -17.72 -6.99 -8.92
C GLY A 319 -18.29 -7.56 -10.21
N LEU A 320 -18.61 -6.67 -11.16
CA LEU A 320 -19.03 -7.00 -12.52
C LEU A 320 -18.10 -6.32 -13.52
N SER A 321 -17.39 -7.10 -14.32
CA SER A 321 -16.54 -6.62 -15.41
C SER A 321 -16.89 -7.33 -16.72
N LEU A 322 -17.45 -6.57 -17.64
CA LEU A 322 -17.81 -6.98 -19.01
C LEU A 322 -17.11 -6.10 -20.06
N ALA A 323 -16.16 -5.28 -19.65
CA ALA A 323 -15.50 -4.31 -20.49
C ALA A 323 -14.71 -4.96 -21.64
N ASP A 324 -14.43 -4.16 -22.68
CA ASP A 324 -13.60 -4.60 -23.82
C ASP A 324 -14.15 -5.87 -24.48
N ASN A 325 -15.41 -5.79 -24.95
CA ASN A 325 -16.14 -6.84 -25.64
C ASN A 325 -16.99 -6.25 -26.79
N ASN A 326 -17.93 -7.02 -27.34
CA ASN A 326 -18.83 -6.59 -28.39
C ASN A 326 -20.30 -6.66 -27.94
N PHE A 327 -20.58 -6.45 -26.66
CA PHE A 327 -21.95 -6.49 -26.14
C PHE A 327 -22.78 -5.32 -26.65
N GLY A 328 -24.09 -5.57 -26.89
CA GLY A 328 -25.03 -4.59 -27.37
C GLY A 328 -25.22 -4.63 -28.89
N SER A 329 -26.19 -3.86 -29.33
CA SER A 329 -26.59 -3.70 -30.74
C SER A 329 -26.73 -2.23 -31.15
N LYS A 330 -26.27 -1.31 -30.26
CA LYS A 330 -26.44 0.15 -30.39
C LYS A 330 -27.90 0.61 -30.30
N ASN A 331 -28.77 -0.24 -29.80
CA ASN A 331 -30.20 -0.01 -29.69
C ASN A 331 -30.62 0.46 -28.31
N LEU A 332 -31.87 0.95 -28.19
CA LEU A 332 -32.41 1.46 -26.91
C LEU A 332 -32.58 0.38 -25.86
N ASP A 333 -32.78 -0.87 -26.29
CA ASP A 333 -33.08 -2.00 -25.39
C ASP A 333 -31.84 -2.64 -24.78
N ASP A 334 -30.63 -2.25 -25.19
CA ASP A 334 -29.38 -2.84 -24.68
C ASP A 334 -29.21 -2.67 -23.16
N MET A 335 -29.93 -1.72 -22.51
CA MET A 335 -29.84 -1.41 -21.07
C MET A 335 -30.92 -2.08 -20.21
N ILE A 336 -31.66 -3.04 -20.74
CA ILE A 336 -32.75 -3.71 -20.01
C ILE A 336 -32.23 -4.42 -18.76
N PHE A 337 -31.05 -5.02 -18.82
CA PHE A 337 -30.40 -5.71 -17.68
C PHE A 337 -30.14 -4.82 -16.46
N PHE A 338 -30.08 -3.49 -16.64
CA PHE A 338 -29.87 -2.54 -15.55
C PHE A 338 -30.93 -2.61 -14.47
N SER A 339 -32.18 -2.93 -14.85
CA SER A 339 -33.26 -3.04 -13.87
C SER A 339 -33.00 -4.16 -12.84
N SER A 340 -32.39 -5.28 -13.27
CA SER A 340 -32.06 -6.40 -12.38
C SER A 340 -30.87 -6.10 -11.46
N LEU A 341 -29.93 -5.25 -11.87
CA LEU A 341 -28.79 -4.83 -11.04
C LEU A 341 -29.17 -4.06 -9.78
N SER A 342 -30.35 -3.44 -9.75
CA SER A 342 -30.84 -2.74 -8.54
C SER A 342 -31.01 -3.68 -7.34
N ASN A 343 -31.12 -4.98 -7.57
CA ASN A 343 -31.22 -5.99 -6.52
C ASN A 343 -29.83 -6.46 -6.00
N CYS A 344 -28.75 -6.10 -6.66
CA CYS A 344 -27.38 -6.41 -6.23
C CYS A 344 -26.91 -5.40 -5.16
N THR A 345 -27.39 -5.52 -3.94
CA THR A 345 -27.15 -4.56 -2.85
C THR A 345 -25.69 -4.51 -2.37
N ASN A 346 -24.86 -5.48 -2.81
CA ASN A 346 -23.44 -5.56 -2.48
C ASN A 346 -22.51 -5.10 -3.62
N LEU A 347 -23.06 -4.61 -4.74
CA LEU A 347 -22.27 -4.22 -5.90
C LEU A 347 -21.35 -3.04 -5.55
N GLU A 348 -20.05 -3.23 -5.67
CA GLU A 348 -18.98 -2.26 -5.37
C GLU A 348 -18.29 -1.72 -6.63
N MET A 349 -18.21 -2.56 -7.67
CA MET A 349 -17.54 -2.24 -8.93
C MET A 349 -18.39 -2.69 -10.11
N MET A 350 -18.55 -1.80 -11.09
CA MET A 350 -19.17 -2.10 -12.37
C MET A 350 -18.35 -1.50 -13.50
N ASP A 351 -17.90 -2.36 -14.40
CA ASP A 351 -17.21 -1.98 -15.64
C ASP A 351 -17.84 -2.65 -16.86
N ILE A 352 -18.48 -1.84 -17.70
CA ILE A 352 -19.07 -2.25 -18.98
C ILE A 352 -18.53 -1.39 -20.15
N GLY A 353 -17.38 -0.74 -19.93
CA GLY A 353 -16.77 0.12 -20.93
C GLY A 353 -16.32 -0.65 -22.20
N ASP A 354 -16.04 0.09 -23.26
CA ASP A 354 -15.51 -0.45 -24.52
C ASP A 354 -16.38 -1.59 -25.07
N ASN A 355 -17.66 -1.26 -25.35
CA ASN A 355 -18.66 -2.17 -25.90
C ASN A 355 -19.52 -1.47 -26.98
N GLN A 356 -20.59 -2.11 -27.40
CA GLN A 356 -21.52 -1.55 -28.36
C GLN A 356 -22.92 -1.28 -27.76
N LEU A 357 -22.96 -1.02 -26.45
CA LEU A 357 -24.20 -0.80 -25.72
C LEU A 357 -24.81 0.55 -26.10
N GLY A 358 -26.07 0.53 -26.54
CA GLY A 358 -26.87 1.71 -26.79
C GLY A 358 -27.93 1.94 -25.68
N GLY A 359 -28.81 2.88 -25.91
CA GLY A 359 -29.92 3.18 -25.00
C GLY A 359 -29.65 4.33 -24.05
N VAL A 360 -30.54 4.47 -23.09
CA VAL A 360 -30.52 5.54 -22.09
C VAL A 360 -30.41 4.98 -20.68
N LEU A 361 -29.77 5.71 -19.78
CA LEU A 361 -29.74 5.33 -18.37
C LEU A 361 -31.15 5.42 -17.76
N PRO A 362 -31.72 4.32 -17.28
CA PRO A 362 -33.06 4.36 -16.67
C PRO A 362 -33.01 5.10 -15.32
N TYR A 363 -34.15 5.63 -14.89
CA TYR A 363 -34.24 6.29 -13.58
C TYR A 363 -33.86 5.35 -12.42
N SER A 364 -34.10 4.03 -12.56
CA SER A 364 -33.72 2.99 -11.62
C SER A 364 -32.19 2.85 -11.43
N PHE A 365 -31.39 3.47 -12.30
CA PHE A 365 -29.94 3.58 -12.11
C PHE A 365 -29.53 4.10 -10.72
N GLY A 366 -30.29 5.06 -10.17
CA GLY A 366 -30.09 5.56 -8.81
C GLY A 366 -30.43 4.58 -7.68
N ASN A 367 -30.96 3.39 -8.00
CA ASN A 367 -31.28 2.35 -7.02
C ASN A 367 -30.18 1.29 -6.91
N PHE A 368 -29.06 1.48 -7.57
CA PHE A 368 -27.92 0.57 -7.42
C PHE A 368 -27.36 0.62 -6.01
N SER A 369 -26.51 -0.34 -5.69
CA SER A 369 -25.91 -0.47 -4.37
C SER A 369 -25.30 0.84 -3.88
N SER A 370 -25.58 1.22 -2.64
CA SER A 370 -24.91 2.35 -1.98
C SER A 370 -23.41 2.12 -1.76
N LYS A 371 -22.95 0.86 -1.92
CA LYS A 371 -21.53 0.47 -1.87
C LYS A 371 -20.81 0.67 -3.20
N LEU A 372 -21.54 0.99 -4.29
CA LEU A 372 -20.94 1.17 -5.61
C LEU A 372 -19.95 2.33 -5.58
N SER A 373 -18.68 2.00 -5.70
CA SER A 373 -17.56 2.94 -5.62
C SER A 373 -16.93 3.23 -6.98
N PHE A 374 -16.96 2.27 -7.88
CA PHE A 374 -16.38 2.36 -9.22
C PHE A 374 -17.43 2.06 -10.28
N LEU A 375 -17.64 3.02 -11.19
CA LEU A 375 -18.55 2.91 -12.32
C LEU A 375 -17.85 3.35 -13.60
N ARG A 376 -17.68 2.42 -14.54
CA ARG A 376 -17.15 2.69 -15.87
C ARG A 376 -18.10 2.17 -16.94
N MET A 377 -18.57 3.07 -17.79
CA MET A 377 -19.42 2.79 -18.96
C MET A 377 -18.87 3.51 -20.20
N ALA A 378 -17.59 3.84 -20.19
CA ALA A 378 -16.92 4.60 -21.23
C ALA A 378 -16.91 3.84 -22.58
N PHE A 379 -16.81 4.59 -23.69
CA PHE A 379 -16.66 4.06 -25.04
C PHE A 379 -17.76 3.06 -25.41
N ASN A 380 -19.00 3.58 -25.37
CA ASN A 380 -20.23 2.89 -25.77
C ASN A 380 -21.07 3.82 -26.68
N TYR A 381 -22.32 3.48 -26.90
CA TYR A 381 -23.27 4.29 -27.66
C TYR A 381 -24.42 4.79 -26.77
N LEU A 382 -24.19 4.90 -25.46
CA LEU A 382 -25.17 5.37 -24.50
C LEU A 382 -25.54 6.81 -24.76
N SER A 383 -26.84 7.14 -24.63
CA SER A 383 -27.39 8.43 -24.99
C SER A 383 -28.34 8.98 -23.94
N GLY A 384 -29.00 10.11 -24.20
CA GLY A 384 -29.89 10.74 -23.25
C GLY A 384 -29.15 11.44 -22.11
N ASN A 385 -29.87 11.77 -21.06
CA ASN A 385 -29.34 12.53 -19.93
C ASN A 385 -28.85 11.63 -18.82
N ILE A 386 -27.90 12.11 -18.01
CA ILE A 386 -27.61 11.50 -16.71
C ILE A 386 -28.82 11.72 -15.80
N PRO A 387 -29.46 10.65 -15.28
CA PRO A 387 -30.64 10.81 -14.43
C PRO A 387 -30.30 11.52 -13.10
N SER A 388 -31.20 12.39 -12.63
CA SER A 388 -31.02 13.06 -11.33
C SER A 388 -30.98 12.11 -10.14
N SER A 389 -31.41 10.87 -10.31
CA SER A 389 -31.31 9.79 -9.30
C SER A 389 -29.85 9.36 -9.02
N ILE A 390 -28.87 9.78 -9.84
CA ILE A 390 -27.44 9.57 -9.54
C ILE A 390 -27.03 10.05 -8.15
N ARG A 391 -27.74 11.04 -7.61
CA ARG A 391 -27.51 11.56 -6.23
C ARG A 391 -27.59 10.49 -5.13
N ASN A 392 -28.22 9.35 -5.41
CA ASN A 392 -28.38 8.28 -4.43
C ASN A 392 -27.14 7.38 -4.32
N LEU A 393 -26.24 7.43 -5.32
CA LEU A 393 -25.05 6.59 -5.39
C LEU A 393 -23.88 7.22 -4.61
N LEU A 394 -24.09 7.44 -3.31
CA LEU A 394 -23.20 8.19 -2.43
C LEU A 394 -21.81 7.53 -2.26
N GLY A 395 -21.71 6.23 -2.53
CA GLY A 395 -20.44 5.47 -2.47
C GLY A 395 -19.45 5.76 -3.61
N LEU A 396 -19.89 6.42 -4.68
CA LEU A 396 -19.09 6.58 -5.89
C LEU A 396 -17.83 7.42 -5.64
N THR A 397 -16.69 6.82 -5.95
CA THR A 397 -15.37 7.48 -5.99
C THR A 397 -14.91 7.76 -7.42
N THR A 398 -15.35 6.95 -8.36
CA THR A 398 -15.00 7.09 -9.78
C THR A 398 -16.23 6.92 -10.66
N ILE A 399 -16.45 7.91 -11.53
CA ILE A 399 -17.42 7.85 -12.61
C ILE A 399 -16.67 8.07 -13.93
N ASN A 400 -16.79 7.13 -14.86
CA ASN A 400 -16.25 7.24 -16.20
C ASN A 400 -17.32 6.94 -17.25
N LEU A 401 -17.78 7.99 -17.94
CA LEU A 401 -18.77 7.97 -19.01
C LEU A 401 -18.19 8.47 -20.34
N ASN A 402 -16.86 8.57 -20.46
CA ASN A 402 -16.19 9.09 -21.66
C ASN A 402 -16.62 8.35 -22.93
N GLY A 403 -16.51 9.03 -24.08
CA GLY A 403 -16.70 8.39 -25.39
C GLY A 403 -18.08 7.78 -25.57
N ASN A 404 -19.15 8.56 -25.31
CA ASN A 404 -20.53 8.17 -25.46
C ASN A 404 -21.35 9.22 -26.24
N ARG A 405 -22.66 9.12 -26.23
CA ARG A 405 -23.58 10.07 -26.86
C ARG A 405 -24.50 10.73 -25.83
N PHE A 406 -24.05 10.89 -24.58
CA PHE A 406 -24.85 11.56 -23.56
C PHE A 406 -25.15 13.01 -23.94
N THR A 407 -26.39 13.45 -23.74
CA THR A 407 -26.91 14.78 -24.09
C THR A 407 -27.44 15.51 -22.86
N GLY A 408 -27.88 16.76 -23.04
CA GLY A 408 -28.47 17.57 -21.98
C GLY A 408 -27.44 18.08 -20.96
N MET A 409 -27.92 18.57 -19.85
CA MET A 409 -27.07 19.21 -18.83
C MET A 409 -26.46 18.17 -17.87
N ILE A 410 -25.27 18.47 -17.38
CA ILE A 410 -24.74 17.78 -16.21
C ILE A 410 -25.66 18.12 -15.03
N PRO A 411 -26.31 17.12 -14.40
CA PRO A 411 -27.36 17.41 -13.39
C PRO A 411 -26.77 18.03 -12.13
N GLU A 412 -27.45 19.02 -11.54
CA GLU A 412 -27.09 19.62 -10.23
C GLU A 412 -26.96 18.56 -9.12
N SER A 413 -27.68 17.45 -9.24
CA SER A 413 -27.63 16.33 -8.30
C SER A 413 -26.26 15.66 -8.22
N ILE A 414 -25.36 15.84 -9.20
CA ILE A 414 -24.00 15.31 -9.18
C ILE A 414 -23.20 15.82 -7.96
N GLY A 415 -23.46 17.05 -7.52
CA GLY A 415 -22.85 17.67 -6.36
C GLY A 415 -23.18 17.00 -5.01
N LYS A 416 -24.03 15.97 -4.99
CA LYS A 416 -24.30 15.16 -3.81
C LYS A 416 -23.29 14.01 -3.63
N LEU A 417 -22.49 13.70 -4.67
CA LEU A 417 -21.53 12.59 -4.67
C LEU A 417 -20.22 13.00 -3.97
N GLN A 418 -20.28 13.33 -2.70
CA GLN A 418 -19.18 13.94 -1.95
C GLN A 418 -17.92 13.07 -1.88
N ASN A 419 -18.03 11.75 -2.10
CA ASN A 419 -16.91 10.82 -2.15
C ASN A 419 -16.20 10.77 -3.51
N LEU A 420 -16.70 11.52 -4.51
CA LEU A 420 -16.21 11.44 -5.87
C LEU A 420 -14.79 12.04 -5.98
N GLN A 421 -13.86 11.22 -6.47
CA GLN A 421 -12.46 11.58 -6.68
C GLN A 421 -12.11 11.73 -8.16
N LYS A 422 -12.82 11.04 -9.04
CA LYS A 422 -12.55 11.06 -10.47
C LYS A 422 -13.86 11.19 -11.23
N LEU A 423 -13.94 12.23 -12.06
CA LEU A 423 -15.10 12.50 -12.91
C LEU A 423 -14.62 12.62 -14.37
N TYR A 424 -15.01 11.66 -15.20
CA TYR A 424 -14.64 11.58 -16.61
C TYR A 424 -15.92 11.60 -17.46
N LEU A 425 -16.16 12.71 -18.15
CA LEU A 425 -17.32 12.94 -19.03
C LEU A 425 -16.89 13.41 -20.43
N TYR A 426 -15.60 13.29 -20.77
CA TYR A 426 -15.08 13.81 -22.03
C TYR A 426 -15.65 13.04 -23.23
N ASP A 427 -15.64 13.67 -24.43
CA ASP A 427 -16.11 13.09 -25.68
C ASP A 427 -17.57 12.60 -25.57
N ASN A 428 -18.47 13.58 -25.38
CA ASN A 428 -19.92 13.39 -25.32
C ASN A 428 -20.64 14.59 -25.95
N HIS A 429 -21.96 14.69 -25.80
CA HIS A 429 -22.78 15.80 -26.29
C HIS A 429 -23.44 16.57 -25.12
N PHE A 430 -22.83 16.63 -23.97
CA PHE A 430 -23.33 17.43 -22.86
C PHE A 430 -23.39 18.90 -23.23
N SER A 431 -24.46 19.58 -22.84
CA SER A 431 -24.75 20.99 -23.15
C SER A 431 -25.15 21.78 -21.89
N GLY A 432 -25.38 23.08 -22.04
CA GLY A 432 -25.69 23.94 -20.93
C GLY A 432 -24.49 24.25 -20.05
N VAL A 433 -24.73 24.76 -18.86
CA VAL A 433 -23.68 25.26 -17.98
C VAL A 433 -23.09 24.16 -17.08
N ILE A 434 -21.84 24.31 -16.71
CA ILE A 434 -21.24 23.50 -15.64
C ILE A 434 -21.98 23.85 -14.32
N PRO A 435 -22.64 22.90 -13.66
CA PRO A 435 -23.47 23.18 -12.49
C PRO A 435 -22.63 23.70 -11.31
N ARG A 436 -23.14 24.70 -10.59
CA ARG A 436 -22.43 25.26 -9.44
C ARG A 436 -22.20 24.24 -8.31
N SER A 437 -23.10 23.27 -8.19
CA SER A 437 -23.01 22.19 -7.21
C SER A 437 -21.78 21.28 -7.39
N ILE A 438 -21.13 21.32 -8.56
CA ILE A 438 -19.90 20.57 -8.82
C ILE A 438 -18.78 20.98 -7.84
N GLY A 439 -18.84 22.22 -7.34
CA GLY A 439 -17.94 22.70 -6.28
C GLY A 439 -18.04 21.95 -4.96
N ASN A 440 -19.16 21.24 -4.70
CA ASN A 440 -19.33 20.45 -3.48
C ASN A 440 -18.49 19.17 -3.48
N LEU A 441 -17.90 18.81 -4.63
CA LEU A 441 -17.09 17.60 -4.80
C LEU A 441 -15.62 17.86 -4.39
N SER A 442 -15.38 18.16 -3.12
CA SER A 442 -14.08 18.60 -2.58
C SER A 442 -12.97 17.56 -2.69
N LEU A 443 -13.31 16.28 -2.89
CA LEU A 443 -12.36 15.17 -3.01
C LEU A 443 -11.87 14.92 -4.43
N LEU A 444 -12.36 15.66 -5.41
CA LEU A 444 -11.93 15.48 -6.79
C LEU A 444 -10.42 15.63 -6.94
N THR A 445 -9.84 14.67 -7.64
CA THR A 445 -8.42 14.63 -8.02
C THR A 445 -8.22 14.78 -9.52
N LYS A 446 -9.16 14.25 -10.31
CA LYS A 446 -9.13 14.33 -11.78
C LYS A 446 -10.52 14.66 -12.30
N VAL A 447 -10.58 15.68 -13.15
CA VAL A 447 -11.82 16.12 -13.81
C VAL A 447 -11.55 16.32 -15.29
N THR A 448 -12.28 15.63 -16.15
CA THR A 448 -12.27 15.84 -17.60
C THR A 448 -13.69 15.99 -18.12
N LEU A 449 -14.02 17.18 -18.60
CA LEU A 449 -15.30 17.51 -19.25
C LEU A 449 -15.09 17.93 -20.70
N ALA A 450 -13.93 17.62 -21.25
CA ALA A 450 -13.48 18.03 -22.57
C ALA A 450 -14.36 17.47 -23.70
N GLU A 451 -14.23 18.04 -24.90
CA GLU A 451 -14.92 17.57 -26.13
C GLU A 451 -16.42 17.38 -25.90
N ASN A 452 -17.09 18.47 -25.51
CA ASN A 452 -18.53 18.54 -25.27
C ASN A 452 -19.12 19.83 -25.87
N SER A 453 -20.37 20.14 -25.56
CA SER A 453 -21.04 21.39 -25.96
C SER A 453 -21.37 22.27 -24.75
N LEU A 454 -20.58 22.16 -23.64
CA LEU A 454 -20.79 22.96 -22.44
C LEU A 454 -20.58 24.45 -22.72
N GLU A 455 -21.46 25.30 -22.18
CA GLU A 455 -21.50 26.74 -22.41
C GLU A 455 -21.52 27.56 -21.11
N GLY A 456 -21.52 28.88 -21.25
CA GLY A 456 -21.51 29.78 -20.08
C GLY A 456 -20.13 29.87 -19.40
N SER A 457 -20.09 30.40 -18.22
CA SER A 457 -18.85 30.65 -17.51
C SER A 457 -18.42 29.46 -16.64
N ILE A 458 -17.13 29.27 -16.45
CA ILE A 458 -16.55 28.36 -15.46
C ILE A 458 -17.00 28.85 -14.07
N PRO A 459 -17.69 28.02 -13.26
CA PRO A 459 -18.19 28.48 -11.97
C PRO A 459 -17.06 28.68 -10.95
N SER A 460 -17.09 29.78 -10.20
CA SER A 460 -16.11 30.09 -9.16
C SER A 460 -16.07 29.03 -8.04
N THR A 461 -17.13 28.25 -7.88
CA THR A 461 -17.22 27.18 -6.88
C THR A 461 -16.20 26.06 -7.06
N ILE A 462 -15.58 25.95 -8.26
CA ILE A 462 -14.48 24.99 -8.46
C ILE A 462 -13.25 25.28 -7.58
N GLY A 463 -13.10 26.49 -7.06
CA GLY A 463 -12.04 26.84 -6.10
C GLY A 463 -12.07 26.00 -4.80
N SER A 464 -13.16 25.29 -4.54
CA SER A 464 -13.24 24.33 -3.41
C SER A 464 -12.50 23.01 -3.65
N TRP A 465 -12.07 22.69 -4.87
CA TRP A 465 -11.38 21.46 -5.23
C TRP A 465 -9.93 21.44 -4.77
N LYS A 466 -9.68 21.17 -3.50
CA LYS A 466 -8.35 21.25 -2.90
C LYS A 466 -7.39 20.11 -3.28
N ASN A 467 -7.86 19.07 -4.01
CA ASN A 467 -7.09 17.87 -4.32
C ASN A 467 -6.89 17.67 -5.84
N VAL A 468 -7.41 18.54 -6.68
CA VAL A 468 -7.36 18.38 -8.14
C VAL A 468 -5.92 18.53 -8.64
N ILE A 469 -5.45 17.50 -9.35
CA ILE A 469 -4.13 17.45 -10.00
C ILE A 469 -4.21 17.57 -11.51
N VAL A 470 -5.40 17.30 -12.11
CA VAL A 470 -5.70 17.44 -13.53
C VAL A 470 -7.09 18.06 -13.70
N LEU A 471 -7.16 19.12 -14.47
CA LEU A 471 -8.41 19.72 -14.93
C LEU A 471 -8.38 19.94 -16.42
N ASP A 472 -9.30 19.30 -17.10
CA ASP A 472 -9.41 19.35 -18.56
C ASP A 472 -10.84 19.73 -18.98
N LEU A 473 -10.98 20.90 -19.61
CA LEU A 473 -12.23 21.49 -20.10
C LEU A 473 -12.15 21.84 -21.59
N HIS A 474 -11.13 21.34 -22.30
CA HIS A 474 -10.91 21.72 -23.70
C HIS A 474 -12.08 21.33 -24.62
N GLY A 475 -12.15 21.94 -25.83
CA GLY A 475 -13.12 21.53 -26.85
C GLY A 475 -14.57 21.74 -26.41
N ASN A 476 -14.89 22.91 -25.80
CA ASN A 476 -16.25 23.27 -25.38
C ASN A 476 -16.66 24.66 -25.94
N LYS A 477 -17.80 25.17 -25.47
CA LYS A 477 -18.31 26.52 -25.82
C LYS A 477 -18.25 27.46 -24.62
N LEU A 478 -17.36 27.17 -23.63
CA LEU A 478 -17.23 27.95 -22.41
C LEU A 478 -16.83 29.39 -22.72
N SER A 479 -17.38 30.37 -22.02
CA SER A 479 -17.24 31.80 -22.30
C SER A 479 -17.00 32.62 -21.03
N GLY A 480 -16.73 33.92 -21.20
CA GLY A 480 -16.41 34.80 -20.07
C GLY A 480 -14.97 34.65 -19.58
N SER A 481 -14.66 35.25 -18.47
CA SER A 481 -13.32 35.21 -17.85
C SER A 481 -13.13 33.97 -17.02
N VAL A 482 -11.88 33.47 -16.97
CA VAL A 482 -11.50 32.39 -16.04
C VAL A 482 -11.58 32.92 -14.61
N PRO A 483 -12.31 32.27 -13.71
CA PRO A 483 -12.44 32.72 -12.33
C PRO A 483 -11.10 32.62 -11.58
N LYS A 484 -10.76 33.62 -10.79
CA LYS A 484 -9.50 33.64 -10.02
C LYS A 484 -9.36 32.47 -9.03
N GLU A 485 -10.50 31.93 -8.59
CA GLU A 485 -10.59 30.78 -7.69
C GLU A 485 -9.97 29.52 -8.30
N LEU A 486 -10.01 29.38 -9.64
CA LEU A 486 -9.34 28.26 -10.33
C LEU A 486 -7.82 28.29 -10.06
N PHE A 487 -7.22 29.43 -10.01
CA PHE A 487 -5.78 29.58 -9.79
C PHE A 487 -5.38 29.47 -8.30
N GLN A 488 -6.34 29.23 -7.41
CA GLN A 488 -6.10 28.88 -6.01
C GLN A 488 -5.94 27.36 -5.79
N LEU A 489 -6.12 26.57 -6.85
CA LEU A 489 -5.96 25.11 -6.83
C LEU A 489 -4.48 24.72 -6.76
N SER A 490 -3.85 24.93 -5.61
CA SER A 490 -2.40 24.70 -5.42
C SER A 490 -1.92 23.26 -5.72
N PRO A 491 -2.73 22.17 -5.58
CA PRO A 491 -2.32 20.82 -5.96
C PRO A 491 -2.30 20.55 -7.45
N LEU A 492 -2.85 21.44 -8.28
CA LEU A 492 -2.88 21.30 -9.73
C LEU A 492 -1.46 21.22 -10.26
N SER A 493 -1.04 20.03 -10.65
CA SER A 493 0.38 19.72 -10.92
C SER A 493 0.63 19.04 -12.27
N ILE A 494 -0.33 18.27 -12.77
CA ILE A 494 -0.15 17.54 -14.03
C ILE A 494 -0.52 18.45 -15.20
N GLY A 495 -1.76 18.96 -15.23
CA GLY A 495 -2.23 19.74 -16.37
C GLY A 495 -3.50 20.55 -16.11
N LEU A 496 -3.54 21.71 -16.73
CA LEU A 496 -4.71 22.56 -16.89
C LEU A 496 -4.90 22.82 -18.36
N ASP A 497 -5.97 22.29 -18.92
CA ASP A 497 -6.34 22.50 -20.33
C ASP A 497 -7.70 23.18 -20.42
N LEU A 498 -7.72 24.41 -20.95
CA LEU A 498 -8.91 25.21 -21.25
C LEU A 498 -8.99 25.55 -22.74
N SER A 499 -8.20 24.88 -23.58
CA SER A 499 -8.06 25.19 -25.00
C SER A 499 -9.37 24.99 -25.76
N GLN A 500 -9.47 25.53 -26.96
CA GLN A 500 -10.62 25.38 -27.88
C GLN A 500 -11.96 25.73 -27.21
N ASN A 501 -12.04 26.97 -26.67
CA ASN A 501 -13.23 27.51 -26.02
C ASN A 501 -13.49 28.96 -26.50
N ASN A 502 -14.47 29.64 -25.90
CA ASN A 502 -14.78 31.04 -26.16
C ASN A 502 -14.38 31.93 -24.94
N LEU A 503 -13.43 31.46 -24.10
CA LEU A 503 -12.97 32.19 -22.94
C LEU A 503 -12.28 33.51 -23.33
N SER A 504 -12.45 34.55 -22.51
CA SER A 504 -12.01 35.90 -22.84
C SER A 504 -11.47 36.65 -21.59
N GLY A 505 -11.06 37.90 -21.81
CA GLY A 505 -10.50 38.73 -20.74
C GLY A 505 -9.00 38.52 -20.56
N VAL A 506 -8.45 39.10 -19.51
CA VAL A 506 -7.03 39.02 -19.18
C VAL A 506 -6.79 37.86 -18.20
N LEU A 507 -5.61 37.26 -18.30
CA LEU A 507 -5.19 36.24 -17.34
C LEU A 507 -4.90 36.88 -15.99
N PRO A 508 -5.54 36.48 -14.89
CA PRO A 508 -5.36 37.07 -13.58
C PRO A 508 -3.98 36.74 -12.98
N GLN A 509 -3.53 37.58 -12.07
CA GLN A 509 -2.20 37.45 -11.43
C GLN A 509 -2.09 36.15 -10.61
N GLU A 510 -3.20 35.68 -10.09
CA GLU A 510 -3.32 34.46 -9.31
C GLU A 510 -2.84 33.20 -10.03
N ILE A 511 -2.69 33.23 -11.37
CA ILE A 511 -2.08 32.12 -12.13
C ILE A 511 -0.69 31.75 -11.61
N GLY A 512 0.04 32.72 -11.05
CA GLY A 512 1.34 32.50 -10.41
C GLY A 512 1.30 31.61 -9.15
N ASN A 513 0.11 31.30 -8.61
CA ASN A 513 -0.05 30.40 -7.47
C ASN A 513 0.08 28.93 -7.86
N LEU A 514 -0.03 28.58 -9.13
CA LEU A 514 0.03 27.20 -9.65
C LEU A 514 1.49 26.70 -9.72
N LYS A 515 2.21 26.72 -8.61
CA LYS A 515 3.65 26.47 -8.53
C LYS A 515 4.11 25.07 -8.90
N LEU A 516 3.18 24.13 -9.00
CA LEU A 516 3.48 22.71 -9.31
C LEU A 516 3.07 22.31 -10.73
N LEU A 517 2.42 23.21 -11.48
CA LEU A 517 1.79 22.87 -12.75
C LEU A 517 2.85 22.54 -13.82
N GLY A 518 2.65 21.39 -14.49
CA GLY A 518 3.53 20.91 -15.55
C GLY A 518 3.09 21.32 -16.96
N ILE A 519 1.78 21.30 -17.22
CA ILE A 519 1.20 21.58 -18.55
C ILE A 519 0.11 22.63 -18.40
N LEU A 520 0.17 23.65 -19.26
CA LEU A 520 -0.83 24.71 -19.35
C LEU A 520 -1.20 24.94 -20.80
N ASP A 521 -2.45 24.67 -21.17
CA ASP A 521 -2.98 24.95 -22.52
C ASP A 521 -4.20 25.88 -22.45
N PHE A 522 -4.06 27.08 -23.02
CA PHE A 522 -5.13 28.06 -23.18
C PHE A 522 -5.33 28.46 -24.64
N SER A 523 -4.80 27.66 -25.55
CA SER A 523 -4.88 27.94 -26.98
C SER A 523 -6.30 28.01 -27.52
N MET A 524 -6.47 28.62 -28.69
CA MET A 524 -7.75 28.68 -29.41
C MET A 524 -8.89 29.23 -28.55
N ASN A 525 -8.64 30.44 -27.98
CA ASN A 525 -9.59 31.18 -27.15
C ASN A 525 -9.62 32.65 -27.55
N ARG A 526 -10.20 33.52 -26.74
CA ARG A 526 -10.27 34.99 -26.96
C ARG A 526 -9.58 35.79 -25.86
N PHE A 527 -8.55 35.24 -25.23
CA PHE A 527 -7.80 35.94 -24.20
C PHE A 527 -7.10 37.18 -24.74
N THR A 528 -7.03 38.22 -23.90
CA THR A 528 -6.49 39.53 -24.27
C THR A 528 -5.46 40.05 -23.24
N GLY A 529 -4.81 41.15 -23.55
CA GLY A 529 -3.84 41.76 -22.65
C GLY A 529 -2.46 41.12 -22.66
N ASN A 530 -1.62 41.48 -21.76
CA ASN A 530 -0.24 40.99 -21.72
C ASN A 530 -0.13 39.58 -21.16
N ILE A 531 0.84 38.82 -21.65
CA ILE A 531 1.21 37.55 -21.05
C ILE A 531 1.79 37.81 -19.65
N PRO A 532 1.19 37.28 -18.57
CA PRO A 532 1.64 37.53 -17.20
C PRO A 532 3.07 37.07 -16.95
N SER A 533 3.93 37.98 -16.45
CA SER A 533 5.33 37.64 -16.13
C SER A 533 5.45 36.54 -15.05
N TYR A 534 4.43 36.31 -14.25
CA TYR A 534 4.39 35.26 -13.24
C TYR A 534 4.47 33.83 -13.83
N LEU A 535 4.07 33.61 -15.09
CA LEU A 535 4.23 32.35 -15.78
C LEU A 535 5.69 31.92 -15.91
N GLN A 536 6.65 32.85 -15.87
CA GLN A 536 8.08 32.53 -15.85
C GLN A 536 8.54 31.79 -14.59
N GLN A 537 7.77 31.89 -13.50
CA GLN A 537 8.10 31.33 -12.19
C GLN A 537 7.51 29.93 -11.98
N ILE A 538 6.59 29.51 -12.85
CA ILE A 538 5.95 28.20 -12.81
C ILE A 538 6.85 27.21 -13.57
N PRO A 539 7.13 26.00 -13.03
CA PRO A 539 8.00 25.02 -13.68
C PRO A 539 7.29 24.27 -14.81
N LEU A 540 6.68 25.02 -15.73
CA LEU A 540 5.95 24.43 -16.85
C LEU A 540 6.88 23.65 -17.79
N LYS A 541 6.46 22.47 -18.18
CA LYS A 541 7.07 21.66 -19.23
C LYS A 541 6.52 22.02 -20.60
N HIS A 542 5.22 22.39 -20.63
CA HIS A 542 4.53 22.84 -21.85
C HIS A 542 3.61 24.01 -21.52
N LEU A 543 3.69 25.05 -22.36
CA LEU A 543 2.83 26.23 -22.34
C LEU A 543 2.30 26.49 -23.74
N ASN A 544 0.98 26.42 -23.93
CA ASN A 544 0.35 26.74 -25.18
C ASN A 544 -0.63 27.92 -25.00
N LEU A 545 -0.34 29.05 -25.62
CA LEU A 545 -1.15 30.28 -25.64
C LEU A 545 -1.55 30.68 -27.06
N SER A 546 -1.35 29.79 -28.04
CA SER A 546 -1.56 30.06 -29.45
C SER A 546 -3.04 30.37 -29.77
N TYR A 547 -3.23 31.10 -30.88
CA TYR A 547 -4.54 31.49 -31.38
C TYR A 547 -5.43 32.18 -30.36
N ASN A 548 -4.92 33.28 -29.80
CA ASN A 548 -5.60 34.20 -28.90
C ASN A 548 -5.40 35.65 -29.32
N ASN A 549 -5.77 36.60 -28.50
CA ASN A 549 -5.59 38.03 -28.73
C ASN A 549 -4.59 38.67 -27.72
N PHE A 550 -3.59 37.91 -27.26
CA PHE A 550 -2.55 38.44 -26.40
C PHE A 550 -1.76 39.54 -27.09
N GLU A 551 -1.27 40.53 -26.33
CA GLU A 551 -0.52 41.65 -26.82
C GLU A 551 0.69 41.96 -25.91
N GLY A 552 1.58 42.85 -26.40
CA GLY A 552 2.72 43.28 -25.62
C GLY A 552 3.94 42.36 -25.69
N GLU A 553 4.89 42.62 -24.80
CA GLU A 553 6.17 41.94 -24.78
C GLU A 553 6.08 40.50 -24.18
N VAL A 554 6.64 39.52 -24.90
CA VAL A 554 6.72 38.15 -24.46
C VAL A 554 7.85 38.01 -23.43
N PRO A 555 7.57 37.36 -22.27
CA PRO A 555 8.60 37.07 -21.27
C PRO A 555 9.76 36.23 -21.82
N VAL A 556 10.95 36.29 -21.23
CA VAL A 556 12.17 35.63 -21.74
C VAL A 556 12.76 34.57 -20.81
N LYS A 557 12.19 34.37 -19.63
CA LYS A 557 12.69 33.44 -18.60
C LYS A 557 11.72 32.27 -18.41
N GLY A 558 12.18 31.25 -17.68
CA GLY A 558 11.37 30.05 -17.38
C GLY A 558 11.02 29.29 -18.65
N VAL A 559 9.76 28.86 -18.80
CA VAL A 559 9.27 28.12 -19.98
C VAL A 559 9.47 28.90 -21.28
N PHE A 560 9.47 30.25 -21.24
CA PHE A 560 9.64 31.11 -22.41
C PHE A 560 11.07 31.12 -22.99
N ALA A 561 12.04 30.60 -22.26
CA ALA A 561 13.41 30.40 -22.74
C ALA A 561 13.59 29.15 -23.62
N ASN A 562 12.56 28.30 -23.72
CA ASN A 562 12.60 27.06 -24.49
C ASN A 562 11.51 27.05 -25.56
N THR A 563 11.89 27.24 -26.81
CA THR A 563 10.95 27.28 -27.95
C THR A 563 10.19 25.97 -28.20
N SER A 564 10.76 24.84 -27.79
CA SER A 564 10.06 23.53 -27.89
C SER A 564 8.98 23.34 -26.82
N ALA A 565 9.02 24.10 -25.76
CA ALA A 565 8.07 24.02 -24.66
C ALA A 565 6.95 25.04 -24.73
N ILE A 566 7.04 26.03 -25.65
CA ILE A 566 6.07 27.12 -25.75
C ILE A 566 5.46 27.21 -27.15
N SER A 567 4.15 27.50 -27.22
CA SER A 567 3.45 27.90 -28.45
C SER A 567 2.66 29.18 -28.19
N ILE A 568 2.96 30.24 -28.98
CA ILE A 568 2.30 31.56 -28.94
C ILE A 568 1.81 32.01 -30.30
N ILE A 569 1.83 31.13 -31.28
CA ILE A 569 1.44 31.41 -32.67
C ILE A 569 0.01 31.94 -32.73
N GLY A 570 -0.30 32.83 -33.69
CA GLY A 570 -1.65 33.34 -33.86
C GLY A 570 -2.04 34.52 -32.96
N ASN A 571 -1.09 35.09 -32.16
CA ASN A 571 -1.29 36.31 -31.40
C ASN A 571 -0.60 37.49 -32.12
N ALA A 572 -1.31 38.14 -32.99
CA ALA A 572 -0.75 39.15 -33.91
C ALA A 572 -0.14 40.38 -33.26
N LYS A 573 -0.45 40.66 -31.99
CA LYS A 573 0.01 41.87 -31.28
C LYS A 573 1.16 41.59 -30.28
N LEU A 574 1.72 40.38 -30.27
CA LEU A 574 2.87 40.02 -29.47
C LEU A 574 4.15 40.57 -30.08
N CYS A 575 5.09 40.97 -29.26
CA CYS A 575 6.40 41.52 -29.67
C CYS A 575 7.51 41.08 -28.67
N GLY A 576 8.78 41.26 -29.01
CA GLY A 576 9.93 40.93 -28.12
C GLY A 576 10.13 39.44 -27.93
N GLY A 577 10.40 39.00 -26.72
CA GLY A 577 10.72 37.58 -26.41
C GLY A 577 12.17 37.22 -26.77
N ILE A 578 12.49 35.94 -26.75
CA ILE A 578 13.79 35.41 -27.20
C ILE A 578 13.87 35.44 -28.75
N LEU A 579 15.06 35.54 -29.29
CA LEU A 579 15.29 35.70 -30.76
C LEU A 579 14.66 34.60 -31.56
N ASP A 580 14.67 33.39 -31.12
CA ASP A 580 14.14 32.20 -31.81
C ASP A 580 12.62 32.22 -31.99
N LEU A 581 11.90 33.09 -31.30
CA LEU A 581 10.45 33.26 -31.47
C LEU A 581 10.09 34.10 -32.71
N HIS A 582 11.07 34.77 -33.34
CA HIS A 582 10.93 35.58 -34.55
C HIS A 582 9.81 36.63 -34.46
N LEU A 583 9.55 37.19 -33.26
CA LEU A 583 8.54 38.22 -33.08
C LEU A 583 9.09 39.60 -33.43
N PRO A 584 8.23 40.57 -33.84
CA PRO A 584 8.63 41.94 -34.10
C PRO A 584 9.17 42.61 -32.83
N ARG A 585 10.08 43.55 -32.99
CA ARG A 585 10.54 44.38 -31.84
C ARG A 585 9.35 45.15 -31.27
N CYS A 586 9.26 45.26 -29.96
CA CYS A 586 8.25 46.09 -29.32
C CYS A 586 8.51 47.55 -29.65
N THR A 587 7.65 48.16 -30.44
CA THR A 587 7.67 49.61 -30.68
C THR A 587 7.13 50.29 -29.44
N GLY A 588 8.03 50.76 -28.59
CA GLY A 588 7.64 51.62 -27.50
C GLY A 588 6.92 52.85 -28.01
N LYS A 589 5.85 53.28 -27.39
CA LYS A 589 5.26 54.59 -27.63
C LYS A 589 6.37 55.61 -27.46
N ALA A 590 6.85 56.18 -28.59
CA ALA A 590 7.68 57.36 -28.52
C ALA A 590 6.84 58.50 -27.89
N ASN A 591 6.99 58.69 -26.61
CA ASN A 591 6.52 59.91 -25.98
C ASN A 591 7.40 61.05 -26.51
N ASP A 592 6.84 61.76 -27.51
CA ASP A 592 7.37 63.04 -27.97
C ASP A 592 7.11 64.09 -26.87
N ASP A 593 7.90 64.01 -25.82
CA ASP A 593 8.04 65.09 -24.83
C ASP A 593 9.44 65.66 -24.95
N LYS A 594 9.56 66.58 -25.94
CA LYS A 594 10.66 67.53 -25.93
C LYS A 594 10.57 68.43 -24.71
N ARG A 595 10.90 67.94 -23.54
CA ARG A 595 11.25 68.75 -22.40
C ARG A 595 12.71 69.12 -22.52
N ARG A 596 12.91 70.38 -22.88
CA ARG A 596 14.19 71.13 -22.71
C ARG A 596 14.69 70.82 -21.28
N THR A 597 15.75 70.05 -21.19
CA THR A 597 16.52 69.91 -19.92
C THR A 597 17.23 71.22 -19.64
N ARG A 598 16.64 72.03 -18.78
CA ARG A 598 17.41 73.05 -18.09
C ARG A 598 18.39 72.34 -17.15
N LYS A 599 19.71 72.46 -17.43
CA LYS A 599 20.77 72.05 -16.50
C LYS A 599 20.53 72.73 -15.16
N PRO A 600 20.38 71.96 -14.05
CA PRO A 600 20.25 72.59 -12.72
C PRO A 600 21.54 73.39 -12.37
N SER A 601 21.37 74.53 -11.77
CA SER A 601 22.50 75.38 -11.36
C SER A 601 23.36 74.64 -10.32
N ILE A 602 24.64 74.80 -10.29
CA ILE A 602 25.61 74.22 -9.35
C ILE A 602 25.17 74.35 -7.91
N ARG A 603 24.44 75.41 -7.54
CA ARG A 603 23.85 75.54 -6.17
C ARG A 603 22.84 74.54 -5.80
N VAL A 604 22.01 74.05 -6.77
CA VAL A 604 21.02 72.99 -6.55
C VAL A 604 21.71 71.61 -6.42
N ILE A 605 22.74 71.37 -7.19
CA ILE A 605 23.52 70.10 -7.13
C ILE A 605 24.27 70.04 -5.79
N VAL A 606 24.85 71.10 -5.29
CA VAL A 606 25.48 71.08 -3.96
C VAL A 606 24.47 70.94 -2.81
N ALA A 607 23.29 71.55 -2.93
CA ALA A 607 22.23 71.37 -1.90
C ALA A 607 21.70 69.95 -1.86
N VAL A 608 21.49 69.38 -3.04
CA VAL A 608 20.98 67.96 -3.09
C VAL A 608 22.05 66.94 -2.62
N SER A 609 23.34 67.20 -2.91
CA SER A 609 24.45 66.36 -2.44
C SER A 609 24.63 66.43 -0.94
N LEU A 610 24.50 67.63 -0.34
CA LEU A 610 24.56 67.82 1.11
C LEU A 610 23.36 67.19 1.85
N CYS A 611 22.16 67.34 1.30
CA CYS A 611 20.97 66.66 1.87
C CYS A 611 21.04 65.16 1.77
N SER A 612 21.58 64.60 0.67
CA SER A 612 21.72 63.13 0.52
C SER A 612 22.83 62.58 1.44
N THR A 613 23.91 63.27 1.70
CA THR A 613 24.95 62.86 2.65
C THR A 613 24.44 62.88 4.09
N VAL A 614 23.66 63.89 4.48
CA VAL A 614 23.09 64.02 5.83
C VAL A 614 22.02 62.93 6.01
N ALA A 615 21.19 62.64 5.02
CA ALA A 615 20.20 61.54 5.04
C ALA A 615 20.88 60.18 5.09
N GLY A 616 21.97 59.98 4.34
CA GLY A 616 22.76 58.75 4.34
C GLY A 616 23.42 58.48 5.69
N LEU A 617 24.01 59.52 6.32
CA LEU A 617 24.59 59.39 7.66
C LEU A 617 23.54 59.20 8.73
N GLY A 618 22.36 59.82 8.60
CA GLY A 618 21.21 59.56 9.48
C GLY A 618 20.69 58.12 9.38
N LEU A 619 20.60 57.57 8.16
CA LEU A 619 20.20 56.19 7.93
C LEU A 619 21.25 55.20 8.45
N LEU A 620 22.53 55.49 8.26
CA LEU A 620 23.62 54.66 8.78
C LEU A 620 23.67 54.68 10.31
N SER A 621 23.49 55.82 10.96
CA SER A 621 23.40 55.91 12.42
C SER A 621 22.12 55.23 12.96
N PHE A 622 20.99 55.30 12.24
CA PHE A 622 19.76 54.59 12.61
C PHE A 622 19.93 53.08 12.49
N VAL A 623 20.57 52.62 11.42
CA VAL A 623 20.86 51.18 11.23
C VAL A 623 21.84 50.68 12.29
N LEU A 624 22.90 51.45 12.59
CA LEU A 624 23.85 51.09 13.66
C LEU A 624 23.19 51.12 15.03
N PHE A 625 22.35 52.13 15.31
CA PHE A 625 21.58 52.22 16.56
C PHE A 625 20.57 51.04 16.68
N TYR A 626 19.90 50.70 15.57
CA TYR A 626 18.99 49.54 15.50
C TYR A 626 19.74 48.24 15.70
N CYS A 627 20.91 48.05 15.10
CA CYS A 627 21.78 46.91 15.29
C CYS A 627 22.32 46.81 16.72
N CYS A 628 22.66 47.95 17.36
CA CYS A 628 23.08 47.97 18.75
C CYS A 628 21.95 47.66 19.75
N ILE A 629 20.71 48.09 19.45
CA ILE A 629 19.54 47.71 20.27
C ILE A 629 19.22 46.23 20.11
N LYS A 630 19.36 45.72 18.88
CA LYS A 630 19.13 44.29 18.61
C LYS A 630 20.17 43.41 19.30
N LYS A 631 21.41 43.91 19.47
CA LYS A 631 22.48 43.13 20.13
C LYS A 631 22.39 43.11 21.67
N LYS A 632 21.50 43.89 22.27
CA LYS A 632 21.30 43.95 23.74
C LYS A 632 20.10 43.11 24.23
N ARG A 633 19.37 42.43 23.37
CA ARG A 633 18.17 41.68 23.72
C ARG A 633 18.24 40.20 23.48
N ASP A 634 19.42 39.66 23.19
CA ASP A 634 19.59 38.22 23.01
C ASP A 634 19.99 37.56 24.35
N LYS A 635 18.99 37.14 25.10
CA LYS A 635 19.12 35.99 26.01
C LYS A 635 19.09 34.72 25.15
N PRO A 636 19.88 33.70 25.46
CA PRO A 636 19.91 32.50 24.67
C PRO A 636 18.59 31.79 24.84
N SER A 637 17.77 31.77 23.83
CA SER A 637 16.62 30.92 23.73
C SER A 637 16.83 29.89 22.61
N GLU A 638 16.50 28.66 22.92
CA GLU A 638 16.55 27.45 22.10
C GLU A 638 15.84 27.57 20.73
N LEU A 639 15.34 28.74 20.36
CA LEU A 639 14.53 29.01 19.17
C LEU A 639 15.34 29.28 17.89
N ARG A 640 16.67 29.32 17.93
CA ARG A 640 17.50 29.62 16.74
C ARG A 640 17.96 28.42 15.93
N LEU A 641 17.67 27.19 16.37
CA LEU A 641 18.01 25.98 15.60
C LEU A 641 17.01 25.70 14.46
N ALA A 642 15.81 26.24 14.50
CA ALA A 642 14.76 25.91 13.51
C ALA A 642 14.84 26.69 12.19
N GLU A 643 15.59 27.78 12.13
CA GLU A 643 15.70 28.64 10.93
C GLU A 643 16.95 28.42 10.09
N SER A 644 17.90 27.58 10.48
CA SER A 644 19.16 27.37 9.78
C SER A 644 19.42 25.98 9.25
N PHE A 645 18.42 25.08 9.23
CA PHE A 645 18.57 23.80 8.53
C PHE A 645 18.37 24.03 7.03
N GLU A 646 19.41 24.46 6.35
CA GLU A 646 19.61 24.20 4.93
C GLU A 646 19.38 22.72 4.65
N LYS A 647 18.73 22.41 3.51
CA LYS A 647 18.51 21.05 3.03
C LYS A 647 19.77 20.23 3.18
N ILE A 648 19.77 19.24 4.07
CA ILE A 648 20.90 18.34 4.26
C ILE A 648 21.13 17.57 2.95
N SER A 649 22.33 17.66 2.40
CA SER A 649 22.72 16.95 1.18
C SER A 649 23.09 15.50 1.47
N TYR A 650 22.95 14.61 0.44
CA TYR A 650 23.43 13.23 0.50
C TYR A 650 24.88 13.13 1.01
N GLY A 651 25.79 13.98 0.50
CA GLY A 651 27.19 13.97 0.88
C GLY A 651 27.43 14.23 2.37
N ARG A 652 26.62 15.10 3.02
CA ARG A 652 26.73 15.33 4.48
C ARG A 652 26.24 14.12 5.28
N LEU A 653 25.15 13.48 4.84
CA LEU A 653 24.65 12.24 5.47
C LEU A 653 25.65 11.08 5.29
N PHE A 654 26.23 10.96 4.10
CA PHE A 654 27.24 9.95 3.79
C PHE A 654 28.49 10.10 4.69
N LYS A 655 28.96 11.34 4.89
CA LYS A 655 30.09 11.62 5.78
C LYS A 655 29.74 11.36 7.25
N ALA A 656 28.56 11.80 7.71
CA ALA A 656 28.13 11.65 9.09
C ALA A 656 27.93 10.18 9.52
N THR A 657 27.67 9.28 8.57
CA THR A 657 27.45 7.84 8.79
C THR A 657 28.65 6.99 8.39
N GLU A 658 29.80 7.61 8.07
CA GLU A 658 30.98 6.93 7.56
C GLU A 658 30.68 6.04 6.34
N GLY A 659 29.95 6.60 5.38
CA GLY A 659 29.55 5.90 4.16
C GLY A 659 28.41 4.91 4.34
N PHE A 660 27.52 5.14 5.31
CA PHE A 660 26.47 4.20 5.71
C PHE A 660 27.06 2.84 6.13
N SER A 661 28.15 2.89 6.92
CA SER A 661 28.86 1.69 7.37
C SER A 661 27.96 0.78 8.21
N THR A 662 28.25 -0.51 8.20
CA THR A 662 27.55 -1.51 9.03
C THR A 662 27.76 -1.29 10.52
N GLU A 663 28.85 -0.65 10.92
CA GLU A 663 29.15 -0.30 12.31
C GLU A 663 28.20 0.79 12.85
N ASN A 664 27.74 1.68 11.98
CA ASN A 664 26.79 2.72 12.30
C ASN A 664 25.33 2.30 12.09
N LEU A 665 25.06 1.07 11.66
CA LEU A 665 23.72 0.55 11.44
C LEU A 665 23.05 0.19 12.76
N ILE A 666 21.99 0.90 13.15
CA ILE A 666 21.27 0.72 14.41
C ILE A 666 19.90 0.05 14.26
N GLY A 667 19.39 -0.08 13.03
CA GLY A 667 18.11 -0.76 12.78
C GLY A 667 17.86 -1.05 11.31
N ILE A 668 17.19 -2.18 11.05
CA ILE A 668 16.74 -2.55 9.69
C ILE A 668 15.25 -2.81 9.73
N GLY A 669 14.50 -2.01 8.97
CA GLY A 669 13.06 -2.17 8.78
C GLY A 669 12.69 -2.74 7.41
N SER A 670 11.40 -2.99 7.20
CA SER A 670 10.89 -3.53 5.93
C SER A 670 11.19 -2.62 4.73
N PHE A 671 11.23 -1.31 4.94
CA PHE A 671 11.37 -0.30 3.88
C PHE A 671 12.54 0.67 4.11
N ALA A 672 13.29 0.54 5.20
CA ALA A 672 14.34 1.47 5.54
C ALA A 672 15.43 0.82 6.40
N SER A 673 16.64 1.39 6.33
CA SER A 673 17.74 1.12 7.25
C SER A 673 18.02 2.39 8.07
N VAL A 674 18.26 2.25 9.37
CA VAL A 674 18.52 3.39 10.27
C VAL A 674 19.97 3.36 10.70
N TYR A 675 20.66 4.48 10.51
CA TYR A 675 22.07 4.64 10.85
C TYR A 675 22.26 5.71 11.92
N LYS A 676 23.22 5.49 12.81
CA LYS A 676 23.74 6.52 13.70
C LYS A 676 24.65 7.43 12.88
N GLY A 677 24.42 8.73 12.94
CA GLY A 677 25.28 9.73 12.28
C GLY A 677 25.81 10.74 13.29
N VAL A 678 27.10 11.06 13.18
CA VAL A 678 27.77 12.08 13.97
C VAL A 678 28.14 13.26 13.06
N PHE A 679 27.67 14.46 13.37
CA PHE A 679 27.93 15.65 12.58
C PHE A 679 29.11 16.43 13.17
N ASP A 680 30.17 16.62 12.37
CA ASP A 680 31.50 17.07 12.75
C ASP A 680 31.62 18.43 13.48
N GLU A 681 30.63 19.30 13.33
CA GLU A 681 30.79 20.70 13.80
C GLU A 681 30.42 20.88 15.29
N ASN A 682 29.66 19.96 15.90
CA ASN A 682 29.24 20.09 17.29
C ASN A 682 29.13 18.75 18.06
N GLY A 683 29.48 17.61 17.45
CA GLY A 683 29.41 16.29 18.09
C GLY A 683 27.97 15.76 18.29
N PHE A 684 26.98 16.38 17.65
CA PHE A 684 25.58 15.93 17.78
C PHE A 684 25.37 14.60 17.08
N THR A 685 24.83 13.63 17.81
CA THR A 685 24.45 12.32 17.31
C THR A 685 23.00 12.35 16.86
N MET A 686 22.73 11.85 15.65
CA MET A 686 21.38 11.78 15.07
C MET A 686 21.11 10.39 14.53
N ALA A 687 19.84 10.03 14.41
CA ALA A 687 19.40 8.82 13.72
C ALA A 687 18.97 9.15 12.29
N ILE A 688 19.54 8.46 11.31
CA ILE A 688 19.33 8.69 9.88
C ILE A 688 18.63 7.47 9.28
N LYS A 689 17.33 7.60 9.01
CA LYS A 689 16.52 6.56 8.39
C LYS A 689 16.59 6.68 6.87
N VAL A 690 17.34 5.80 6.22
CA VAL A 690 17.51 5.72 4.77
C VAL A 690 16.48 4.78 4.18
N LEU A 691 15.68 5.24 3.23
CA LEU A 691 14.61 4.46 2.65
C LEU A 691 15.07 3.62 1.46
N ASN A 692 14.62 2.39 1.39
CA ASN A 692 14.85 1.49 0.28
C ASN A 692 13.80 1.72 -0.82
N LEU A 693 14.12 2.57 -1.79
CA LEU A 693 13.22 2.94 -2.88
C LEU A 693 13.02 1.81 -3.91
N GLN A 694 13.88 0.80 -3.93
CA GLN A 694 13.73 -0.38 -4.80
C GLN A 694 12.63 -1.32 -4.31
N ARG A 695 12.25 -1.24 -3.04
CA ARG A 695 11.13 -2.03 -2.50
C ARG A 695 9.79 -1.35 -2.78
N ARG A 696 8.85 -2.12 -3.32
CA ARG A 696 7.49 -1.65 -3.64
C ARG A 696 6.79 -1.17 -2.35
N GLY A 697 6.61 0.14 -2.21
CA GLY A 697 6.02 0.79 -1.02
C GLY A 697 6.96 1.73 -0.26
N GLY A 698 8.27 1.66 -0.45
CA GLY A 698 9.25 2.52 0.25
C GLY A 698 8.98 4.02 0.06
N PHE A 699 8.66 4.46 -1.15
CA PHE A 699 8.31 5.86 -1.41
C PHE A 699 6.99 6.28 -0.73
N LYS A 700 5.98 5.37 -0.69
CA LYS A 700 4.71 5.65 0.00
C LYS A 700 4.92 5.79 1.51
N SER A 701 5.76 4.95 2.11
CA SER A 701 6.13 5.01 3.51
C SER A 701 6.82 6.34 3.85
N PHE A 702 7.76 6.79 3.00
CA PHE A 702 8.41 8.10 3.15
C PHE A 702 7.41 9.26 3.14
N MET A 703 6.50 9.26 2.17
CA MET A 703 5.50 10.32 2.06
C MET A 703 4.54 10.35 3.24
N ALA A 704 4.07 9.18 3.70
CA ALA A 704 3.20 9.06 4.86
C ALA A 704 3.88 9.61 6.13
N GLU A 705 5.14 9.27 6.34
CA GLU A 705 5.93 9.70 7.48
C GLU A 705 6.23 11.21 7.43
N CYS A 706 6.58 11.74 6.26
CA CYS A 706 6.76 13.19 6.08
C CYS A 706 5.45 13.98 6.31
N GLU A 707 4.34 13.45 5.83
CA GLU A 707 3.03 14.11 5.96
C GLU A 707 2.53 14.07 7.41
N ALA A 708 2.63 12.92 8.07
CA ALA A 708 2.22 12.77 9.47
C ALA A 708 3.05 13.65 10.40
N LEU A 709 4.39 13.70 10.21
CA LEU A 709 5.32 14.38 11.13
C LEU A 709 5.53 15.87 10.83
N ARG A 710 5.01 16.39 9.72
CA ARG A 710 5.26 17.77 9.27
C ARG A 710 4.82 18.84 10.28
N ASN A 711 3.68 18.61 10.96
CA ASN A 711 3.03 19.63 11.80
C ASN A 711 2.82 19.17 13.24
N ILE A 712 3.31 17.98 13.63
CA ILE A 712 3.13 17.45 14.98
C ILE A 712 4.40 17.64 15.82
N ARG A 713 4.20 18.09 17.06
CA ARG A 713 5.26 18.22 18.07
C ARG A 713 4.70 17.84 19.44
N HIS A 714 5.17 16.75 19.95
CA HIS A 714 4.82 16.30 21.29
C HIS A 714 6.03 15.68 21.98
N ARG A 715 6.14 15.82 23.32
CA ARG A 715 7.28 15.32 24.08
C ARG A 715 7.48 13.79 23.95
N ASN A 716 6.41 13.03 23.77
CA ASN A 716 6.43 11.58 23.64
C ASN A 716 6.32 11.10 22.17
N LEU A 717 6.71 11.94 21.20
CA LEU A 717 6.85 11.58 19.80
C LEU A 717 8.28 11.82 19.34
N VAL A 718 8.80 10.91 18.52
CA VAL A 718 10.15 11.08 17.95
C VAL A 718 10.17 12.30 17.04
N LYS A 719 11.10 13.22 17.29
CA LYS A 719 11.21 14.49 16.57
C LYS A 719 11.97 14.31 15.27
N VAL A 720 11.34 14.66 14.16
CA VAL A 720 12.02 14.82 12.87
C VAL A 720 12.75 16.16 12.86
N ILE A 721 14.03 16.09 12.55
CA ILE A 721 14.91 17.25 12.42
C ILE A 721 14.82 17.78 11.00
N THR A 722 14.99 16.90 9.99
CA THR A 722 14.92 17.26 8.58
C THR A 722 14.74 16.02 7.69
N ALA A 723 14.45 16.27 6.41
CA ALA A 723 14.35 15.24 5.38
C ALA A 723 15.36 15.53 4.25
N CYS A 724 16.02 14.48 3.76
CA CYS A 724 16.87 14.53 2.59
C CYS A 724 16.16 13.90 1.38
N SER A 725 16.07 14.63 0.30
CA SER A 725 15.62 14.15 -1.00
C SER A 725 16.67 14.57 -2.03
N SER A 726 17.51 13.66 -2.46
CA SER A 726 18.69 13.92 -3.27
C SER A 726 18.97 12.76 -4.22
N ILE A 727 20.08 12.82 -4.91
CA ILE A 727 20.64 11.75 -5.75
C ILE A 727 21.92 11.27 -5.07
N ASP A 728 22.15 9.95 -5.03
CA ASP A 728 23.39 9.36 -4.51
C ASP A 728 24.56 9.56 -5.48
N PHE A 729 25.76 9.11 -5.11
CA PHE A 729 26.95 9.22 -5.98
C PHE A 729 26.90 8.34 -7.23
N GLN A 730 25.93 7.41 -7.31
CA GLN A 730 25.73 6.53 -8.46
C GLN A 730 24.61 7.02 -9.38
N GLY A 731 23.95 8.13 -9.04
CA GLY A 731 22.86 8.70 -9.83
C GLY A 731 21.47 8.16 -9.50
N ASN A 732 21.31 7.38 -8.41
CA ASN A 732 20.00 6.86 -7.99
C ASN A 732 19.31 7.84 -7.04
N ASP A 733 17.98 7.83 -7.05
CA ASP A 733 17.17 8.59 -6.08
C ASP A 733 17.47 8.14 -4.65
N PHE A 734 17.76 9.12 -3.79
CA PHE A 734 18.06 8.94 -2.37
C PHE A 734 17.06 9.72 -1.50
N LYS A 735 16.44 9.03 -0.54
CA LYS A 735 15.50 9.61 0.42
C LYS A 735 15.90 9.17 1.83
N ALA A 736 15.99 10.14 2.73
CA ALA A 736 16.27 9.87 4.13
C ALA A 736 15.52 10.84 5.05
N LEU A 737 15.19 10.38 6.24
CA LEU A 737 14.67 11.18 7.34
C LEU A 737 15.70 11.22 8.46
N VAL A 738 15.87 12.38 9.08
CA VAL A 738 16.83 12.59 10.17
C VAL A 738 16.07 12.89 11.45
N TYR A 739 16.35 12.14 12.50
CA TYR A 739 15.68 12.20 13.80
C TYR A 739 16.66 12.44 14.95
N ASP A 740 16.13 12.87 16.09
CA ASP A 740 16.88 12.83 17.34
C ASP A 740 17.30 11.39 17.66
N PHE A 741 18.54 11.20 18.10
CA PHE A 741 19.05 9.88 18.44
C PHE A 741 18.57 9.46 19.83
N MET A 742 18.03 8.24 19.93
CA MET A 742 17.52 7.63 21.17
C MET A 742 18.54 6.62 21.73
N PRO A 743 19.32 6.99 22.75
CA PRO A 743 20.49 6.19 23.16
C PRO A 743 20.12 4.85 23.80
N ASN A 744 18.92 4.73 24.39
CA ASN A 744 18.46 3.49 25.03
C ASN A 744 17.74 2.54 24.05
N GLY A 745 17.69 2.89 22.73
CA GLY A 745 17.11 2.03 21.71
C GLY A 745 15.59 1.91 21.81
N ASN A 746 15.04 0.72 21.48
CA ASN A 746 13.61 0.48 21.47
C ASN A 746 13.14 -0.40 22.64
N LEU A 747 11.87 -0.32 22.97
CA LEU A 747 11.24 -1.06 24.07
C LEU A 747 11.30 -2.59 23.89
N GLU A 748 11.27 -3.09 22.66
CA GLU A 748 11.36 -4.54 22.41
C GLU A 748 12.66 -5.14 22.94
N SER A 749 13.78 -4.39 22.78
CA SER A 749 15.09 -4.82 23.28
C SER A 749 15.17 -4.83 24.81
N TRP A 750 14.30 -4.11 25.51
CA TRP A 750 14.21 -4.11 26.96
C TRP A 750 13.28 -5.19 27.51
N LEU A 751 12.19 -5.48 26.79
CA LEU A 751 11.21 -6.49 27.23
C LEU A 751 11.70 -7.93 27.03
N HIS A 752 12.50 -8.16 25.99
CA HIS A 752 12.88 -9.52 25.56
C HIS A 752 14.39 -9.80 25.60
N SER A 753 15.18 -8.94 26.23
CA SER A 753 16.62 -9.19 26.48
C SER A 753 16.82 -9.89 27.82
N VAL A 754 17.86 -10.71 27.90
CA VAL A 754 18.26 -11.35 29.16
C VAL A 754 19.03 -10.37 30.08
N ASP A 755 19.71 -9.38 29.50
CA ASP A 755 20.61 -8.48 30.20
C ASP A 755 19.98 -7.15 30.63
N ARG A 756 18.74 -6.89 30.28
CA ARG A 756 18.03 -5.63 30.55
C ARG A 756 16.65 -5.93 31.11
N THR A 757 16.35 -5.33 32.26
CA THR A 757 15.05 -5.47 32.92
C THR A 757 14.43 -4.11 33.19
N LEU A 758 13.12 -4.00 33.01
CA LEU A 758 12.33 -2.83 33.41
C LEU A 758 11.53 -3.16 34.66
N ASP A 759 11.66 -2.36 35.69
CA ASP A 759 10.81 -2.46 36.87
C ASP A 759 9.38 -1.96 36.61
N LEU A 760 8.48 -2.15 37.56
CA LEU A 760 7.07 -1.78 37.43
C LEU A 760 6.88 -0.26 37.21
N VAL A 761 7.66 0.56 37.90
CA VAL A 761 7.54 2.03 37.83
C VAL A 761 7.93 2.51 36.43
N GLN A 762 9.01 1.98 35.88
CA GLN A 762 9.47 2.27 34.52
C GLN A 762 8.44 1.81 33.46
N ARG A 763 7.87 0.60 33.61
CA ARG A 763 6.83 0.11 32.69
C ARG A 763 5.58 0.99 32.73
N ILE A 764 5.14 1.39 33.93
CA ILE A 764 4.00 2.31 34.08
C ILE A 764 4.29 3.68 33.45
N SER A 765 5.52 4.21 33.63
CA SER A 765 5.92 5.46 33.00
C SER A 765 5.85 5.37 31.48
N ILE A 766 6.41 4.33 30.90
CA ILE A 766 6.39 4.08 29.43
C ILE A 766 4.94 3.92 28.93
N ILE A 767 4.09 3.17 29.66
CA ILE A 767 2.66 3.01 29.32
C ILE A 767 1.97 4.37 29.28
N LYS A 768 2.21 5.24 30.26
CA LYS A 768 1.66 6.60 30.33
C LYS A 768 2.17 7.48 29.19
N ASP A 769 3.45 7.42 28.89
CA ASP A 769 4.08 8.19 27.80
C ASP A 769 3.46 7.85 26.45
N VAL A 770 3.28 6.56 26.15
CA VAL A 770 2.63 6.09 24.92
C VAL A 770 1.16 6.52 24.87
N ALA A 771 0.44 6.43 25.99
CA ALA A 771 -0.94 6.91 26.06
C ALA A 771 -1.04 8.43 25.80
N CYS A 772 -0.12 9.24 26.36
CA CYS A 772 -0.05 10.67 26.09
C CYS A 772 0.24 10.98 24.61
N ALA A 773 1.10 10.19 23.96
CA ALA A 773 1.36 10.33 22.54
C ALA A 773 0.10 10.05 21.70
N LEU A 774 -0.63 8.97 22.02
CA LEU A 774 -1.89 8.63 21.35
C LEU A 774 -2.99 9.67 21.59
N ASP A 775 -3.16 10.16 22.81
CA ASP A 775 -4.11 11.24 23.11
C ASP A 775 -3.82 12.48 22.27
N TYR A 776 -2.54 12.84 22.14
CA TYR A 776 -2.16 13.95 21.27
C TYR A 776 -2.51 13.69 19.80
N LEU A 777 -2.19 12.50 19.27
CA LEU A 777 -2.44 12.14 17.86
C LEU A 777 -3.94 12.05 17.54
N HIS A 778 -4.74 11.48 18.46
CA HIS A 778 -6.16 11.24 18.24
C HIS A 778 -7.05 12.44 18.56
N CYS A 779 -6.68 13.25 19.56
CA CYS A 779 -7.60 14.26 20.10
C CYS A 779 -7.10 15.70 20.04
N ARG A 780 -5.77 15.93 19.95
CA ARG A 780 -5.19 17.29 20.08
C ARG A 780 -4.51 17.80 18.84
N CYS A 781 -4.37 16.99 17.80
CA CYS A 781 -3.92 17.42 16.49
C CYS A 781 -5.04 18.12 15.73
N GLY A 782 -4.71 19.05 14.83
CA GLY A 782 -5.68 19.71 13.94
C GLY A 782 -6.44 18.71 13.03
N ASN A 783 -5.78 17.60 12.66
CA ASN A 783 -6.39 16.43 12.04
C ASN A 783 -6.07 15.21 12.88
N VAL A 784 -6.98 14.27 12.97
CA VAL A 784 -6.77 13.01 13.66
C VAL A 784 -5.72 12.19 12.92
N ILE A 785 -4.68 11.72 13.62
CA ILE A 785 -3.62 10.91 13.06
C ILE A 785 -3.69 9.52 13.70
N VAL A 786 -3.83 8.49 12.88
CA VAL A 786 -3.80 7.08 13.29
C VAL A 786 -2.44 6.50 12.94
N HIS A 787 -1.76 5.90 13.92
CA HIS A 787 -0.39 5.39 13.76
C HIS A 787 -0.32 4.11 12.92
N CYS A 788 -1.26 3.20 13.08
CA CYS A 788 -1.42 1.93 12.34
C CYS A 788 -0.34 0.86 12.57
N ASP A 789 0.75 1.12 13.29
CA ASP A 789 1.80 0.12 13.54
C ASP A 789 2.42 0.27 14.94
N LEU A 790 1.57 0.42 15.96
CA LEU A 790 2.02 0.53 17.34
C LEU A 790 2.48 -0.84 17.86
N LYS A 791 3.76 -0.91 18.28
CA LYS A 791 4.42 -2.13 18.78
C LYS A 791 5.70 -1.77 19.54
N PRO A 792 6.28 -2.66 20.37
CA PRO A 792 7.47 -2.35 21.16
C PRO A 792 8.68 -1.86 20.36
N SER A 793 8.93 -2.36 19.17
CA SER A 793 10.05 -1.92 18.32
C SER A 793 9.91 -0.49 17.80
N ASN A 794 8.71 0.09 17.83
CA ASN A 794 8.41 1.46 17.41
C ASN A 794 8.31 2.45 18.58
N ILE A 795 8.52 1.98 19.82
CA ILE A 795 8.63 2.80 21.02
C ILE A 795 10.11 2.95 21.36
N LEU A 796 10.63 4.16 21.21
CA LEU A 796 12.05 4.46 21.45
C LEU A 796 12.24 5.11 22.81
N LEU A 797 13.37 4.85 23.46
CA LEU A 797 13.68 5.33 24.81
C LEU A 797 14.86 6.31 24.74
N ASP A 798 14.67 7.51 25.26
CA ASP A 798 15.72 8.51 25.37
C ASP A 798 16.68 8.25 26.55
N ALA A 799 17.62 9.17 26.80
CA ALA A 799 18.60 9.03 27.86
C ALA A 799 17.98 8.93 29.28
N ASP A 800 16.82 9.53 29.47
CA ASP A 800 16.08 9.55 30.74
C ASP A 800 15.02 8.44 30.83
N MET A 801 15.04 7.47 29.92
CA MET A 801 14.06 6.38 29.81
C MET A 801 12.63 6.86 29.51
N VAL A 802 12.45 8.08 28.99
CA VAL A 802 11.16 8.57 28.51
C VAL A 802 10.83 7.92 27.15
N ALA A 803 9.60 7.47 27.00
CA ALA A 803 9.17 6.80 25.78
C ALA A 803 8.71 7.79 24.70
N HIS A 804 9.16 7.54 23.47
CA HIS A 804 8.82 8.29 22.28
C HIS A 804 8.28 7.35 21.20
N VAL A 805 7.06 7.59 20.72
CA VAL A 805 6.47 6.84 19.61
C VAL A 805 7.08 7.28 18.30
N GLY A 806 7.56 6.34 17.50
CA GLY A 806 8.23 6.54 16.21
C GLY A 806 7.71 5.63 15.12
N ASP A 807 8.30 5.73 13.93
CA ASP A 807 7.97 4.99 12.70
C ASP A 807 6.54 5.21 12.19
N PHE A 808 6.29 6.39 11.67
CA PHE A 808 5.01 6.80 11.07
C PHE A 808 4.85 6.36 9.60
N GLY A 809 5.61 5.39 9.15
CA GLY A 809 5.60 4.92 7.75
C GLY A 809 4.28 4.29 7.27
N LEU A 810 3.39 3.91 8.19
CA LEU A 810 2.04 3.41 7.91
C LEU A 810 0.93 4.37 8.41
N ALA A 811 1.29 5.49 9.02
CA ALA A 811 0.33 6.42 9.62
C ALA A 811 -0.66 7.00 8.60
N LYS A 812 -1.86 7.34 9.09
CA LYS A 812 -2.91 7.97 8.31
C LYS A 812 -3.48 9.20 9.02
N ILE A 813 -3.68 10.25 8.23
CA ILE A 813 -4.34 11.47 8.66
C ILE A 813 -5.83 11.34 8.31
N LEU A 814 -6.70 11.40 9.32
CA LEU A 814 -8.15 11.45 9.16
C LEU A 814 -8.57 12.92 9.28
N SER A 815 -9.10 13.51 8.22
CA SER A 815 -9.65 14.87 8.29
C SER A 815 -10.94 14.88 9.11
N LEU A 816 -11.09 15.86 10.01
CA LEU A 816 -12.28 16.05 10.87
C LEU A 816 -13.53 16.52 10.11
N GLU A 817 -13.45 16.75 8.80
CA GLU A 817 -14.64 16.99 7.99
C GLU A 817 -15.29 15.66 7.66
N GLU A 818 -16.50 15.44 8.14
CA GLU A 818 -17.32 14.25 7.91
C GLU A 818 -17.28 13.83 6.44
N GLY A 819 -16.75 12.65 6.16
CA GLY A 819 -16.94 11.96 4.88
C GLY A 819 -15.76 11.88 3.92
N SER A 820 -14.49 11.90 4.36
CA SER A 820 -13.36 11.69 3.46
C SER A 820 -12.74 10.30 3.63
N TYR A 821 -13.28 9.33 2.90
CA TYR A 821 -12.65 8.04 2.66
C TYR A 821 -11.65 8.16 1.51
N ALA A 822 -10.40 8.46 1.83
CA ALA A 822 -9.35 8.53 0.83
C ALA A 822 -8.47 7.27 0.83
N ASN A 823 -8.54 6.56 -0.29
CA ASN A 823 -7.59 5.55 -0.77
C ASN A 823 -7.61 4.15 -0.17
N ALA A 824 -8.65 3.39 -0.49
CA ALA A 824 -8.48 1.98 -0.74
C ALA A 824 -7.86 1.79 -2.13
N SER A 825 -6.54 1.97 -2.27
CA SER A 825 -5.83 1.29 -3.33
C SER A 825 -5.77 -0.18 -2.92
N SER A 826 -6.52 -1.00 -3.63
CA SER A 826 -6.53 -2.45 -3.58
C SER A 826 -5.11 -3.02 -3.65
N SER A 827 -4.52 -3.26 -2.52
CA SER A 827 -3.56 -4.31 -2.29
C SER A 827 -3.94 -4.86 -0.91
N SER A 828 -4.31 -6.13 -0.88
CA SER A 828 -4.52 -6.96 0.31
C SER A 828 -3.20 -7.11 1.09
N ILE A 829 -2.65 -5.99 1.56
CA ILE A 829 -1.55 -5.97 2.51
C ILE A 829 -2.24 -5.77 3.85
N ILE A 830 -2.14 -6.77 4.72
CA ILE A 830 -2.47 -6.64 6.13
C ILE A 830 -1.74 -5.39 6.63
N ARG A 831 -2.49 -4.36 7.02
CA ARG A 831 -1.92 -3.11 7.52
C ARG A 831 -1.51 -3.32 8.98
N GLY A 832 -0.25 -2.99 9.29
CA GLY A 832 0.33 -3.20 10.60
C GLY A 832 1.05 -4.53 10.78
N THR A 833 1.58 -4.75 11.97
CA THR A 833 2.37 -5.92 12.33
C THR A 833 1.48 -7.04 12.86
N VAL A 834 1.69 -8.28 12.36
CA VAL A 834 0.93 -9.46 12.80
C VAL A 834 1.00 -9.61 14.32
N GLY A 835 -0.15 -9.79 14.95
CA GLY A 835 -0.33 -9.89 16.39
C GLY A 835 -0.66 -8.57 17.09
N TYR A 836 -0.26 -7.41 16.52
CA TYR A 836 -0.61 -6.08 17.02
C TYR A 836 -1.69 -5.40 16.18
N ALA A 837 -1.79 -5.75 14.89
CA ALA A 837 -2.82 -5.20 14.03
C ALA A 837 -4.22 -5.69 14.47
N PRO A 838 -5.21 -4.79 14.52
CA PRO A 838 -6.56 -5.16 14.91
C PRO A 838 -7.21 -6.08 13.86
N PRO A 839 -8.12 -6.97 14.27
CA PRO A 839 -8.71 -7.97 13.38
C PRO A 839 -9.45 -7.37 12.18
N GLU A 840 -10.06 -6.20 12.34
CA GLU A 840 -10.79 -5.50 11.27
C GLU A 840 -9.87 -5.05 10.11
N TYR A 841 -8.57 -4.83 10.34
CA TYR A 841 -7.63 -4.49 9.27
C TYR A 841 -7.36 -5.68 8.35
N GLY A 842 -7.45 -6.91 8.87
CA GLY A 842 -7.38 -8.15 8.09
C GLY A 842 -8.64 -8.38 7.23
N LEU A 843 -9.77 -7.83 7.64
CA LEU A 843 -11.05 -7.89 6.92
C LEU A 843 -11.21 -6.77 5.86
N GLY A 844 -10.20 -5.90 5.72
CA GLY A 844 -10.22 -4.80 4.75
C GLY A 844 -10.98 -3.56 5.23
N ASN A 845 -11.35 -3.49 6.50
CA ASN A 845 -12.01 -2.32 7.09
C ASN A 845 -11.06 -1.11 7.18
N GLU A 846 -11.66 0.05 7.39
CA GLU A 846 -10.95 1.32 7.42
C GLU A 846 -10.10 1.48 8.67
N VAL A 847 -9.04 2.27 8.50
CA VAL A 847 -8.16 2.65 9.59
C VAL A 847 -8.90 3.62 10.52
N SER A 848 -8.85 3.34 11.81
CA SER A 848 -9.53 4.13 12.84
C SER A 848 -8.66 4.28 14.10
N THR A 849 -8.96 5.29 14.92
CA THR A 849 -8.33 5.45 16.24
C THR A 849 -8.55 4.23 17.14
N SER A 850 -9.69 3.55 17.01
CA SER A 850 -9.95 2.28 17.70
C SER A 850 -8.97 1.18 17.31
N GLY A 851 -8.38 1.24 16.12
CA GLY A 851 -7.31 0.32 15.69
C GLY A 851 -6.01 0.53 16.48
N ASP A 852 -5.60 1.78 16.69
CA ASP A 852 -4.44 2.09 17.55
C ASP A 852 -4.71 1.68 19.01
N MET A 853 -5.95 1.82 19.47
CA MET A 853 -6.32 1.37 20.83
C MET A 853 -6.17 -0.15 20.99
N TYR A 854 -6.54 -0.93 19.95
CA TYR A 854 -6.27 -2.37 19.98
C TYR A 854 -4.77 -2.66 20.10
N SER A 855 -3.96 -2.03 19.24
CA SER A 855 -2.50 -2.20 19.25
C SER A 855 -1.89 -1.78 20.59
N TYR A 856 -2.39 -0.69 21.17
CA TYR A 856 -1.98 -0.22 22.51
C TYR A 856 -2.35 -1.22 23.60
N GLY A 857 -3.56 -1.81 23.54
CA GLY A 857 -3.97 -2.85 24.48
C GLY A 857 -3.06 -4.09 24.43
N ILE A 858 -2.71 -4.56 23.24
CA ILE A 858 -1.76 -5.67 23.05
C ILE A 858 -0.36 -5.30 23.55
N LEU A 859 0.13 -4.10 23.26
CA LEU A 859 1.41 -3.58 23.77
C LEU A 859 1.43 -3.58 25.30
N LEU A 860 0.37 -3.10 25.94
CA LEU A 860 0.25 -3.07 27.40
C LEU A 860 0.26 -4.47 28.01
N LEU A 861 -0.49 -5.40 27.42
CA LEU A 861 -0.49 -6.80 27.87
C LEU A 861 0.89 -7.45 27.70
N GLU A 862 1.59 -7.19 26.60
CA GLU A 862 2.97 -7.67 26.40
C GLU A 862 3.93 -7.09 27.42
N MET A 863 3.83 -5.80 27.74
CA MET A 863 4.63 -5.15 28.78
C MET A 863 4.41 -5.74 30.18
N LEU A 864 3.23 -6.27 30.46
CA LEU A 864 2.91 -6.88 31.76
C LEU A 864 3.26 -8.37 31.83
N THR A 865 3.16 -9.10 30.73
CA THR A 865 3.33 -10.56 30.70
C THR A 865 4.67 -11.02 30.10
N VAL A 866 5.39 -10.13 29.42
CA VAL A 866 6.58 -10.42 28.60
C VAL A 866 6.31 -11.54 27.57
N LYS A 867 5.04 -11.71 27.16
CA LYS A 867 4.63 -12.66 26.11
C LYS A 867 4.33 -11.92 24.82
N LYS A 868 5.04 -12.28 23.75
CA LYS A 868 4.72 -11.72 22.42
C LYS A 868 3.35 -12.19 21.96
N PRO A 869 2.55 -11.36 21.28
CA PRO A 869 1.23 -11.76 20.76
C PRO A 869 1.30 -12.91 19.75
N VAL A 870 2.48 -13.16 19.17
CA VAL A 870 2.76 -14.27 18.24
C VAL A 870 3.54 -15.41 18.90
N ASP A 871 3.56 -15.48 20.24
CA ASP A 871 4.25 -16.54 20.99
C ASP A 871 3.67 -17.92 20.61
N PRO A 872 4.51 -18.95 20.41
CA PRO A 872 4.06 -20.31 20.10
C PRO A 872 3.04 -20.89 21.08
N MET A 873 2.99 -20.42 22.33
CA MET A 873 1.98 -20.85 23.31
C MET A 873 0.54 -20.50 22.89
N PHE A 874 0.36 -19.53 21.98
CA PHE A 874 -0.93 -19.08 21.46
C PHE A 874 -1.36 -19.80 20.18
N GLU A 875 -0.66 -20.86 19.76
CA GLU A 875 -1.06 -21.70 18.64
C GLU A 875 -2.37 -22.45 18.96
N GLY A 876 -3.40 -22.32 18.10
CA GLY A 876 -4.71 -22.94 18.26
C GLY A 876 -5.87 -21.97 18.49
N GLY A 877 -5.67 -20.66 18.21
CA GLY A 877 -6.74 -19.64 18.24
C GLY A 877 -6.85 -18.85 19.55
N LEU A 878 -5.94 -19.06 20.51
CA LEU A 878 -5.84 -18.27 21.73
C LEU A 878 -4.77 -17.19 21.53
N GLY A 879 -5.18 -15.92 21.35
CA GLY A 879 -4.24 -14.78 21.32
C GLY A 879 -3.94 -14.26 22.74
N LEU A 880 -2.96 -13.34 22.83
CA LEU A 880 -2.55 -12.69 24.10
C LEU A 880 -3.74 -12.02 24.81
N HIS A 881 -4.65 -11.38 24.06
CA HIS A 881 -5.92 -10.84 24.59
C HIS A 881 -6.75 -11.91 25.32
N SER A 882 -7.03 -13.04 24.62
CA SER A 882 -7.86 -14.11 25.19
C SER A 882 -7.22 -14.79 26.38
N TYR A 883 -5.87 -14.89 26.38
CA TYR A 883 -5.09 -15.39 27.51
C TYR A 883 -5.25 -14.50 28.76
N ALA A 884 -5.07 -13.19 28.59
CA ALA A 884 -5.22 -12.22 29.68
C ALA A 884 -6.69 -12.12 30.16
N ARG A 885 -7.67 -12.15 29.25
CA ARG A 885 -9.10 -12.13 29.58
C ARG A 885 -9.50 -13.34 30.42
N ARG A 886 -9.00 -14.53 30.08
CA ARG A 886 -9.25 -15.74 30.87
C ARG A 886 -8.64 -15.62 32.25
N ALA A 887 -7.41 -15.13 32.37
CA ALA A 887 -6.76 -14.93 33.68
C ALA A 887 -7.51 -13.93 34.59
N LEU A 888 -8.12 -12.88 33.98
CA LEU A 888 -9.01 -11.97 34.72
C LEU A 888 -10.29 -12.67 35.18
N ALA A 889 -10.93 -13.48 34.35
CA ALA A 889 -12.16 -14.19 34.68
C ALA A 889 -11.93 -15.24 35.79
N ASP A 890 -10.79 -15.92 35.74
CA ASP A 890 -10.40 -16.98 36.67
C ASP A 890 -9.73 -16.44 37.95
N GLY A 891 -9.57 -15.11 38.09
CA GLY A 891 -8.89 -14.49 39.26
C GLY A 891 -7.39 -14.83 39.34
N CYS A 892 -6.77 -15.24 38.26
CA CYS A 892 -5.40 -15.75 38.21
C CYS A 892 -4.40 -14.80 37.53
N VAL A 893 -4.66 -13.49 37.58
CA VAL A 893 -3.86 -12.46 36.87
C VAL A 893 -2.37 -12.51 37.25
N LEU A 894 -2.08 -12.69 38.55
CA LEU A 894 -0.68 -12.73 39.05
C LEU A 894 0.12 -13.91 38.48
N LYS A 895 -0.53 -14.96 37.97
CA LYS A 895 0.16 -16.12 37.38
C LYS A 895 0.65 -15.85 35.94
N ILE A 896 0.09 -14.84 35.28
CA ILE A 896 0.44 -14.49 33.90
C ILE A 896 1.37 -13.28 33.79
N VAL A 897 1.47 -12.49 34.85
CA VAL A 897 2.33 -11.30 34.92
C VAL A 897 3.78 -11.72 35.09
N ASP A 898 4.68 -10.92 34.51
CA ASP A 898 6.13 -11.11 34.64
C ASP A 898 6.55 -11.20 36.09
N PRO A 899 7.26 -12.26 36.52
CA PRO A 899 7.71 -12.42 37.89
C PRO A 899 8.56 -11.26 38.42
N VAL A 900 9.26 -10.54 37.56
CA VAL A 900 10.06 -9.36 37.94
C VAL A 900 9.17 -8.24 38.51
N LEU A 901 7.89 -8.20 38.15
CA LEU A 901 6.92 -7.20 38.62
C LEU A 901 6.27 -7.58 39.96
N LEU A 902 6.52 -8.77 40.49
CA LEU A 902 5.92 -9.31 41.71
C LEU A 902 6.85 -9.12 42.93
N SER A 903 7.38 -7.90 43.17
CA SER A 903 8.17 -7.60 44.37
C SER A 903 7.27 -7.38 45.60
N GLU A 904 7.82 -7.55 46.81
CA GLU A 904 7.06 -7.51 48.10
C GLU A 904 6.31 -6.19 48.36
N ASP A 905 6.64 -5.11 47.67
CA ASP A 905 6.03 -3.78 47.83
C ASP A 905 4.97 -3.42 46.77
N VAL A 906 4.59 -4.34 45.87
CA VAL A 906 3.68 -4.05 44.73
C VAL A 906 2.23 -4.26 45.14
N ASN A 907 1.39 -3.26 44.92
CA ASN A 907 -0.06 -3.37 45.05
C ASN A 907 -0.64 -4.27 43.94
N GLU A 908 -1.04 -5.49 44.26
CA GLU A 908 -1.62 -6.47 43.33
C GLU A 908 -2.81 -5.91 42.54
N ASN A 909 -3.64 -5.07 43.16
CA ASN A 909 -4.77 -4.42 42.51
C ASN A 909 -4.32 -3.50 41.37
N CYS A 910 -3.09 -2.98 41.43
CA CYS A 910 -2.47 -2.18 40.38
C CYS A 910 -2.29 -3.01 39.12
N LEU A 911 -1.64 -4.17 39.25
CA LEU A 911 -1.39 -5.08 38.11
C LEU A 911 -2.71 -5.59 37.51
N ILE A 912 -3.68 -5.93 38.35
CA ILE A 912 -5.02 -6.37 37.89
C ILE A 912 -5.70 -5.25 37.11
N SER A 913 -5.64 -3.99 37.56
CA SER A 913 -6.24 -2.84 36.86
C SER A 913 -5.56 -2.60 35.53
N LEU A 914 -4.22 -2.67 35.43
CA LEU A 914 -3.48 -2.52 34.19
C LEU A 914 -3.82 -3.62 33.18
N VAL A 915 -3.87 -4.89 33.62
CA VAL A 915 -4.29 -6.00 32.75
C VAL A 915 -5.72 -5.80 32.26
N LYS A 916 -6.62 -5.30 33.13
CA LYS A 916 -8.02 -4.98 32.74
C LYS A 916 -8.07 -3.90 31.66
N VAL A 917 -7.30 -2.81 31.79
CA VAL A 917 -7.18 -1.77 30.75
C VAL A 917 -6.67 -2.38 29.44
N GLY A 918 -5.63 -3.22 29.48
CA GLY A 918 -5.09 -3.88 28.30
C GLY A 918 -6.11 -4.76 27.57
N VAL A 919 -6.89 -5.55 28.33
CA VAL A 919 -7.97 -6.38 27.76
C VAL A 919 -9.10 -5.53 27.19
N GLN A 920 -9.51 -4.45 27.85
CA GLN A 920 -10.57 -3.59 27.36
C GLN A 920 -10.17 -2.82 26.10
N CYS A 921 -8.92 -2.36 26.00
CA CYS A 921 -8.40 -1.71 24.79
C CYS A 921 -8.29 -2.69 23.63
N SER A 922 -7.93 -3.95 23.87
CA SER A 922 -7.71 -4.97 22.82
C SER A 922 -8.93 -5.83 22.50
N ASN A 923 -10.17 -5.37 22.81
CA ASN A 923 -11.39 -6.06 22.40
C ASN A 923 -11.45 -6.30 20.89
N GLU A 924 -12.03 -7.43 20.47
CA GLU A 924 -12.20 -7.77 19.05
C GLU A 924 -13.11 -6.79 18.34
N SER A 925 -14.24 -6.40 18.98
CA SER A 925 -15.16 -5.39 18.45
C SER A 925 -14.61 -3.97 18.67
N PRO A 926 -14.45 -3.16 17.62
CA PRO A 926 -13.95 -1.79 17.74
C PRO A 926 -14.80 -0.88 18.63
N GLN A 927 -16.10 -1.15 18.72
CA GLN A 927 -17.06 -0.35 19.50
C GLN A 927 -16.94 -0.62 21.01
N ASP A 928 -16.41 -1.78 21.41
CA ASP A 928 -16.29 -2.20 22.80
C ASP A 928 -14.90 -1.87 23.36
N ARG A 929 -14.01 -1.24 22.57
CA ARG A 929 -12.68 -0.82 23.02
C ARG A 929 -12.75 0.46 23.82
N MET A 930 -11.92 0.52 24.86
CA MET A 930 -11.74 1.73 25.63
C MET A 930 -11.12 2.82 24.77
N ASP A 931 -11.68 4.02 24.78
CA ASP A 931 -11.11 5.18 24.09
C ASP A 931 -9.91 5.77 24.88
N ILE A 932 -9.08 6.56 24.19
CA ILE A 932 -7.83 7.09 24.77
C ILE A 932 -8.11 8.03 25.96
N GLY A 933 -9.19 8.80 25.94
CA GLY A 933 -9.54 9.70 27.05
C GLY A 933 -9.85 8.92 28.32
N THR A 934 -10.61 7.83 28.21
CA THR A 934 -10.90 6.90 29.30
C THR A 934 -9.63 6.22 29.81
N VAL A 935 -8.73 5.79 28.92
CA VAL A 935 -7.42 5.21 29.30
C VAL A 935 -6.60 6.21 30.10
N ILE A 936 -6.50 7.46 29.66
CA ILE A 936 -5.80 8.52 30.39
C ILE A 936 -6.39 8.71 31.79
N HIS A 937 -7.73 8.75 31.90
CA HIS A 937 -8.39 8.89 33.18
C HIS A 937 -8.06 7.72 34.13
N GLU A 938 -8.10 6.49 33.65
CA GLU A 938 -7.78 5.29 34.43
C GLU A 938 -6.31 5.27 34.87
N LEU A 939 -5.37 5.61 33.98
CA LEU A 939 -3.93 5.58 34.26
C LEU A 939 -3.44 6.70 35.19
N PHE A 940 -4.09 7.86 35.17
CA PHE A 940 -3.69 9.03 35.97
C PHE A 940 -4.62 9.28 37.18
N GLY A 941 -5.86 8.72 37.18
CA GLY A 941 -6.84 8.86 38.25
C GLY A 941 -6.68 7.85 39.41
N THR A 942 -5.95 6.77 39.24
CA THR A 942 -5.67 5.78 40.28
C THR A 942 -4.43 6.16 41.13
N PRO A 943 -4.32 5.74 42.42
CA PRO A 943 -3.27 6.17 43.32
C PRO A 943 -1.84 5.72 42.97
N PHE A 944 -1.57 5.36 41.72
CA PHE A 944 -0.23 5.12 41.17
C PHE A 944 0.64 6.40 41.10
N ALA A 945 0.03 7.59 41.29
CA ALA A 945 0.68 8.87 41.03
C ALA A 945 1.45 9.45 42.22
N ASN A 946 1.38 8.88 43.40
CA ASN A 946 1.90 9.49 44.62
C ASN A 946 3.11 8.79 45.25
N ARG A 947 4.12 8.41 44.45
CA ARG A 947 5.50 8.22 44.92
C ARG A 947 6.47 8.54 43.79
N SER A 948 6.78 9.84 43.61
CA SER A 948 8.00 10.34 42.99
C SER A 948 8.96 10.73 44.07
#